data_f4ec0332333aa65352aefce6aef0c6f2
#
_entry.id   f4ec0332333aa65352aefce6aef0c6f2
#
_cell.length_a   1.000
_cell.length_b   1.000
_cell.length_c   1.000
_cell.angle_alpha   90.00
_cell.angle_beta   90.00
_cell.angle_gamma   90.00
#
_symmetry.space_group_name_H-M   'P 1'
#
loop_
_entity.id
_entity.type
_entity.pdbx_description
1 polymer ?
#
loop_
_entity_poly.entity_id
_entity_poly.type
_entity_poly.pdbx_seq_one_letter_code
_entity_poly.pdbx_strand_id
1 'polypeptide(L)'
;MKATTLESKFPLLAVENGCVVSKEADVTVAFRVELPELFSVTGSEYEAVHSAWHKAVKVLPEYSIVHKQDFFIEEKYRPETDRDDLSFLSRSFERHFNERPFLNHFCYLFLTKTTKARSRQESTFSTLCKGRLVPKEIEDRETVTRFLEAVGQFEKIMNDSGFVTLRRLTTDEITGTETAAGIVEKYLSLSQHDTTVLKDIQLNPEEMRIGDDILCLHTLSDTEDLPGKVATDSRYERLSTDRSDCRLSFAAPVGLLLDCNHCYNQYIFIDDHGENLKRFEQTARNMHSLSRYSRSNQINKAWIEEYLNEAHSKGLTSVRCHCNVMAWSDDREELRRIKNEVGSQLALMECKPRHNTVDVPTLFWAAIPGNEGDFPFEESFYTFIPQALCFFTEETNYKDSLSPFGIKMADRMTGRPLHLDISDLPMKKGVISNRNKFVLGPSGSGKSFFMNHLVRQYYEQNSHIVLIDTGNSYQGLCELIHRKTKGEDGIYYTYTEEKPISFNPFFTDDYKFSVEKKDSIKTLLLALWKGEDEKITKTESGELGSAVSAYIRRIQQNRDIAPSFDTFYEYMLNDYRKELAARDIKVSREDFNIDNFLTTLRQYYKGGRYDFLLNSNENIDLLHKRFIVFEIDAVKDNAELFPVVTIIIMEAFINKLRRLKGVRKMLICEEAWKALSSPSMSEYLKYMYKTVRKYFGEAIVVTQEVDDIISSPIVKEAIITNSDCKILLDQKKYMNKFDGIQSMLGLTDKEKSQILSINLANHPGRKYKEVWIGLNGVQSAVYATEVSAAEYLTYTTEESEKTEVFALAEELGGDLELAIKRLAETKYK
;
A
#
# COMPACT_ATOMS: atom_id res chain seq x y z
N MET A 1 50.47 -11.75 5.14
CA MET A 1 50.45 -10.28 5.39
C MET A 1 50.65 -10.00 6.86
N LYS A 2 51.38 -8.91 7.27
CA LYS A 2 51.37 -8.48 8.68
C LYS A 2 49.99 -7.92 9.01
N ALA A 3 49.34 -8.46 10.04
CA ALA A 3 48.09 -7.86 10.55
C ALA A 3 48.37 -6.43 11.04
N THR A 4 47.52 -5.50 10.67
CA THR A 4 47.53 -4.10 11.14
C THR A 4 46.20 -3.80 11.78
N THR A 5 46.16 -2.94 12.79
CA THR A 5 44.89 -2.54 13.41
C THR A 5 44.13 -1.62 12.49
N LEU A 6 42.80 -1.77 12.44
CA LEU A 6 41.92 -0.88 11.68
C LEU A 6 42.15 0.59 12.05
N GLU A 7 42.34 0.90 13.34
CA GLU A 7 42.64 2.22 13.88
C GLU A 7 43.79 2.93 13.18
N SER A 8 44.86 2.17 12.85
CA SER A 8 46.07 2.73 12.19
C SER A 8 45.81 3.16 10.73
N LYS A 9 44.75 2.61 10.10
CA LYS A 9 44.37 2.87 8.70
C LYS A 9 43.11 3.71 8.58
N PHE A 10 42.31 3.81 9.65
CA PHE A 10 41.00 4.46 9.64
C PHE A 10 41.07 5.88 9.07
N PRO A 11 40.27 6.21 8.06
CA PRO A 11 40.47 7.45 7.29
C PRO A 11 39.84 8.69 7.93
N LEU A 12 38.93 8.50 8.90
CA LEU A 12 38.19 9.61 9.50
C LEU A 12 38.95 10.17 10.70
N LEU A 13 38.86 11.48 10.88
CA LEU A 13 39.48 12.24 11.95
C LEU A 13 38.48 12.51 13.08
N ALA A 14 37.33 13.08 12.76
CA ALA A 14 36.32 13.48 13.75
C ALA A 14 34.95 13.59 13.13
N VAL A 15 33.91 13.59 13.98
CA VAL A 15 32.53 13.99 13.63
C VAL A 15 32.17 15.19 14.50
N GLU A 16 32.02 16.35 13.89
CA GLU A 16 31.74 17.61 14.58
C GLU A 16 30.59 18.36 13.90
N ASN A 17 29.67 18.87 14.70
CA ASN A 17 28.52 19.65 14.22
C ASN A 17 27.68 18.91 13.13
N GLY A 18 27.57 17.57 13.20
CA GLY A 18 26.86 16.75 12.20
C GLY A 18 27.62 16.58 10.89
N CYS A 19 28.90 16.96 10.82
CA CYS A 19 29.78 16.76 9.67
C CYS A 19 30.85 15.72 10.01
N VAL A 20 31.16 14.86 9.05
CA VAL A 20 32.32 13.96 9.12
C VAL A 20 33.54 14.67 8.52
N VAL A 21 34.65 14.64 9.21
CA VAL A 21 35.93 15.20 8.73
C VAL A 21 36.92 14.07 8.56
N SER A 22 37.46 13.91 7.34
CA SER A 22 38.49 12.90 7.05
C SER A 22 39.87 13.37 7.50
N LYS A 23 40.82 12.43 7.64
CA LYS A 23 42.26 12.72 7.90
C LYS A 23 42.93 13.48 6.76
N GLU A 24 42.26 13.60 5.61
CA GLU A 24 42.66 14.34 4.43
C GLU A 24 41.93 15.67 4.28
N ALA A 25 41.14 16.06 5.29
CA ALA A 25 40.41 17.29 5.33
C ALA A 25 39.15 17.40 4.47
N ASP A 26 38.66 16.31 3.96
CA ASP A 26 37.35 16.33 3.33
C ASP A 26 36.27 16.54 4.39
N VAL A 27 35.25 17.29 4.05
CA VAL A 27 34.10 17.59 4.93
C VAL A 27 32.86 16.99 4.28
N THR A 28 32.21 16.04 4.99
CA THR A 28 31.03 15.32 4.51
C THR A 28 29.82 15.61 5.38
N VAL A 29 28.69 15.91 4.74
CA VAL A 29 27.35 15.95 5.37
C VAL A 29 26.61 14.69 4.95
N ALA A 30 26.10 13.93 5.94
CA ALA A 30 25.41 12.67 5.73
C ALA A 30 23.89 12.81 5.92
N PHE A 31 23.13 12.19 5.04
CA PHE A 31 21.66 12.17 5.05
C PHE A 31 21.12 10.74 5.03
N ARG A 32 20.02 10.52 5.74
CA ARG A 32 19.08 9.43 5.45
C ARG A 32 18.15 9.90 4.34
N VAL A 33 17.96 9.06 3.33
CA VAL A 33 17.09 9.35 2.18
C VAL A 33 15.83 8.51 2.26
N GLU A 34 14.68 9.15 2.16
CA GLU A 34 13.39 8.49 2.00
C GLU A 34 12.92 8.64 0.56
N LEU A 35 12.79 7.52 -0.12
CA LEU A 35 12.36 7.40 -1.51
C LEU A 35 10.87 7.04 -1.61
N PRO A 36 10.23 7.27 -2.75
CA PRO A 36 8.90 6.75 -3.08
C PRO A 36 8.87 5.22 -3.06
N GLU A 37 7.71 4.65 -2.77
CA GLU A 37 7.53 3.20 -2.82
C GLU A 37 7.47 2.69 -4.26
N LEU A 38 7.85 1.42 -4.47
CA LEU A 38 7.77 0.74 -5.77
C LEU A 38 6.39 0.93 -6.43
N PHE A 39 6.40 1.20 -7.73
CA PHE A 39 5.19 1.37 -8.57
C PHE A 39 4.26 2.53 -8.13
N SER A 40 4.72 3.42 -7.25
CA SER A 40 3.94 4.59 -6.82
C SER A 40 4.17 5.83 -7.70
N VAL A 41 5.13 5.80 -8.60
CA VAL A 41 5.59 6.93 -9.42
C VAL A 41 5.26 6.69 -10.89
N THR A 42 4.76 7.73 -11.58
CA THR A 42 4.52 7.74 -13.03
C THR A 42 5.77 8.13 -13.81
N GLY A 43 5.80 7.90 -15.13
CA GLY A 43 6.92 8.36 -15.97
C GLY A 43 7.16 9.87 -15.88
N SER A 44 6.10 10.69 -15.87
CA SER A 44 6.23 12.15 -15.69
C SER A 44 6.70 12.56 -14.29
N GLU A 45 6.37 11.78 -13.26
CA GLU A 45 6.87 11.99 -11.90
C GLU A 45 8.35 11.60 -11.79
N TYR A 46 8.83 10.54 -12.49
CA TYR A 46 10.27 10.24 -12.60
C TYR A 46 11.05 11.39 -13.25
N GLU A 47 10.50 12.00 -14.29
CA GLU A 47 11.11 13.20 -14.88
C GLU A 47 11.16 14.37 -13.89
N ALA A 48 10.12 14.52 -13.05
CA ALA A 48 10.08 15.58 -12.02
C ALA A 48 11.10 15.32 -10.90
N VAL A 49 11.25 14.08 -10.43
CA VAL A 49 12.28 13.67 -9.46
C VAL A 49 13.67 13.94 -10.03
N HIS A 50 13.92 13.49 -11.24
CA HIS A 50 15.20 13.72 -11.94
C HIS A 50 15.51 15.20 -12.10
N SER A 51 14.50 16.03 -12.44
CA SER A 51 14.67 17.49 -12.50
C SER A 51 15.01 18.10 -11.15
N ALA A 52 14.44 17.57 -10.05
CA ALA A 52 14.75 18.03 -8.69
C ALA A 52 16.22 17.71 -8.34
N TRP A 53 16.66 16.48 -8.57
CA TRP A 53 18.06 16.06 -8.40
C TRP A 53 19.01 16.94 -9.23
N HIS A 54 18.69 17.18 -10.50
CA HIS A 54 19.52 18.01 -11.38
C HIS A 54 19.69 19.43 -10.82
N LYS A 55 18.60 20.05 -10.35
CA LYS A 55 18.65 21.38 -9.74
C LYS A 55 19.46 21.37 -8.43
N ALA A 56 19.29 20.33 -7.61
CA ALA A 56 19.99 20.19 -6.35
C ALA A 56 21.50 19.96 -6.54
N VAL A 57 21.90 19.09 -7.45
CA VAL A 57 23.33 18.85 -7.75
C VAL A 57 24.01 20.09 -8.32
N LYS A 58 23.29 20.87 -9.13
CA LYS A 58 23.85 22.05 -9.78
C LYS A 58 24.20 23.22 -8.83
N VAL A 59 23.65 23.24 -7.60
CA VAL A 59 23.99 24.30 -6.62
C VAL A 59 25.28 24.01 -5.86
N LEU A 60 25.80 22.77 -5.92
CA LEU A 60 27.02 22.40 -5.23
C LEU A 60 28.26 23.05 -5.88
N PRO A 61 29.24 23.50 -5.09
CA PRO A 61 30.46 24.08 -5.60
C PRO A 61 31.38 23.04 -6.24
N GLU A 62 32.33 23.48 -7.05
CA GLU A 62 33.37 22.63 -7.62
C GLU A 62 34.12 21.81 -6.55
N TYR A 63 34.58 20.63 -6.93
CA TYR A 63 35.22 19.64 -6.06
C TYR A 63 34.29 19.17 -4.92
N SER A 64 32.99 19.13 -5.22
CA SER A 64 32.02 18.41 -4.43
C SER A 64 31.79 17.00 -5.00
N ILE A 65 31.52 16.07 -4.11
CA ILE A 65 31.18 14.68 -4.45
C ILE A 65 29.77 14.41 -3.94
N VAL A 66 28.92 13.91 -4.80
CA VAL A 66 27.60 13.36 -4.44
C VAL A 66 27.72 11.84 -4.48
N HIS A 67 27.59 11.18 -3.33
CA HIS A 67 27.62 9.73 -3.20
C HIS A 67 26.30 9.26 -2.62
N LYS A 68 25.48 8.64 -3.46
CA LYS A 68 24.28 7.93 -3.02
C LYS A 68 24.61 6.47 -2.82
N GLN A 69 24.26 5.94 -1.66
CA GLN A 69 24.59 4.59 -1.23
C GLN A 69 23.32 3.86 -0.80
N ASP A 70 22.96 2.84 -1.55
CA ASP A 70 21.77 2.03 -1.33
C ASP A 70 22.17 0.65 -0.85
N PHE A 71 21.82 0.31 0.39
CA PHE A 71 21.99 -1.02 0.96
C PHE A 71 20.72 -1.83 0.79
N PHE A 72 20.86 -3.02 0.27
CA PHE A 72 19.81 -4.02 0.15
C PHE A 72 20.25 -5.25 0.97
N ILE A 73 19.60 -5.43 2.12
CA ILE A 73 20.00 -6.45 3.10
C ILE A 73 18.86 -7.44 3.27
N GLU A 74 19.15 -8.72 3.12
CA GLU A 74 18.21 -9.77 3.43
C GLU A 74 17.95 -9.80 4.94
N GLU A 75 16.70 -9.61 5.30
CA GLU A 75 16.17 -9.76 6.64
C GLU A 75 15.13 -10.85 6.69
N LYS A 76 14.89 -11.41 7.85
CA LYS A 76 13.84 -12.39 8.08
C LYS A 76 12.73 -11.78 8.90
N TYR A 77 11.49 -11.98 8.44
CA TYR A 77 10.33 -11.54 9.19
C TYR A 77 10.31 -12.21 10.57
N ARG A 78 10.21 -11.41 11.62
CA ARG A 78 10.09 -11.87 13.00
C ARG A 78 8.68 -11.58 13.49
N PRO A 79 7.86 -12.61 13.72
CA PRO A 79 6.50 -12.44 14.15
C PRO A 79 6.41 -11.94 15.60
N GLU A 80 5.36 -11.20 15.90
CA GLU A 80 5.00 -10.80 17.25
C GLU A 80 4.24 -11.94 17.98
N THR A 81 4.87 -13.12 18.13
CA THR A 81 4.21 -14.31 18.69
C THR A 81 3.98 -14.28 20.20
N ASP A 82 4.71 -13.42 20.92
CA ASP A 82 4.72 -13.39 22.39
C ASP A 82 3.55 -12.60 22.98
N ARG A 83 2.63 -12.14 22.16
CA ARG A 83 1.41 -11.46 22.61
C ARG A 83 0.33 -12.47 22.95
N ASP A 84 -0.02 -12.58 24.24
CA ASP A 84 -1.07 -13.48 24.74
C ASP A 84 -2.48 -13.16 24.18
N ASP A 85 -2.68 -11.95 23.67
CA ASP A 85 -3.96 -11.47 23.14
C ASP A 85 -4.25 -11.87 21.69
N LEU A 86 -3.30 -12.52 21.00
CA LEU A 86 -3.50 -12.94 19.60
C LEU A 86 -4.53 -14.05 19.48
N SER A 87 -5.43 -13.92 18.52
CA SER A 87 -6.39 -14.96 18.15
C SER A 87 -5.68 -16.19 17.53
N PHE A 88 -6.40 -17.31 17.43
CA PHE A 88 -5.90 -18.50 16.73
C PHE A 88 -5.45 -18.20 15.30
N LEU A 89 -6.29 -17.51 14.53
CA LEU A 89 -5.98 -17.18 13.13
C LEU A 89 -4.83 -16.19 13.01
N SER A 90 -4.75 -15.18 13.88
CA SER A 90 -3.62 -14.25 13.91
C SER A 90 -2.32 -14.96 14.27
N ARG A 91 -2.31 -15.87 15.24
CA ARG A 91 -1.13 -16.70 15.53
C ARG A 91 -0.73 -17.60 14.37
N SER A 92 -1.70 -18.16 13.65
CA SER A 92 -1.44 -18.98 12.46
C SER A 92 -0.83 -18.15 11.33
N PHE A 93 -1.33 -16.92 11.12
CA PHE A 93 -0.77 -15.96 10.17
C PHE A 93 0.69 -15.65 10.51
N GLU A 94 0.97 -15.24 11.75
CA GLU A 94 2.34 -14.90 12.18
C GLU A 94 3.32 -16.07 11.98
N ARG A 95 2.90 -17.30 12.32
CA ARG A 95 3.71 -18.52 12.12
C ARG A 95 3.95 -18.82 10.64
N HIS A 96 2.98 -18.56 9.77
CA HIS A 96 3.13 -18.79 8.34
C HIS A 96 4.22 -17.92 7.72
N PHE A 97 4.38 -16.70 8.21
CA PHE A 97 5.39 -15.76 7.73
C PHE A 97 6.70 -15.79 8.54
N ASN A 98 6.77 -16.60 9.60
CA ASN A 98 7.98 -16.68 10.42
C ASN A 98 9.21 -17.01 9.58
N GLU A 99 10.29 -16.26 9.80
CA GLU A 99 11.58 -16.38 9.09
C GLU A 99 11.48 -16.21 7.56
N ARG A 100 10.39 -15.63 7.05
CA ARG A 100 10.31 -15.32 5.61
C ARG A 100 11.37 -14.30 5.25
N PRO A 101 12.28 -14.63 4.31
CA PRO A 101 13.29 -13.70 3.87
C PRO A 101 12.66 -12.61 3.01
N PHE A 102 13.17 -11.40 3.14
CA PHE A 102 12.84 -10.26 2.30
C PHE A 102 14.03 -9.31 2.23
N LEU A 103 14.19 -8.62 1.11
CA LEU A 103 15.24 -7.65 0.93
C LEU A 103 14.77 -6.30 1.49
N ASN A 104 15.45 -5.79 2.54
CA ASN A 104 15.18 -4.49 3.12
C ASN A 104 16.12 -3.44 2.55
N HIS A 105 15.62 -2.23 2.31
CA HIS A 105 16.35 -1.16 1.64
C HIS A 105 16.66 -0.01 2.59
N PHE A 106 17.93 0.39 2.61
CA PHE A 106 18.44 1.52 3.37
C PHE A 106 19.22 2.46 2.46
N CYS A 107 18.76 3.70 2.33
CA CYS A 107 19.35 4.68 1.42
C CYS A 107 20.01 5.81 2.20
N TYR A 108 21.25 6.11 1.86
CA TYR A 108 22.06 7.20 2.40
C TYR A 108 22.56 8.09 1.27
N LEU A 109 22.80 9.36 1.60
CA LEU A 109 23.41 10.33 0.71
C LEU A 109 24.53 11.06 1.45
N PHE A 110 25.70 11.08 0.84
CA PHE A 110 26.87 11.79 1.35
C PHE A 110 27.24 12.90 0.38
N LEU A 111 27.29 14.12 0.90
CA LEU A 111 27.76 15.29 0.17
C LEU A 111 29.11 15.66 0.75
N THR A 112 30.17 15.51 -0.03
CA THR A 112 31.56 15.68 0.42
C THR A 112 32.24 16.81 -0.32
N LYS A 113 32.87 17.70 0.40
CA LYS A 113 33.77 18.72 -0.14
C LYS A 113 35.19 18.23 -0.06
N THR A 114 35.85 18.18 -1.21
CA THR A 114 37.26 17.77 -1.32
C THR A 114 38.11 18.86 -1.99
N THR A 115 39.42 18.63 -2.12
CA THR A 115 40.35 19.53 -2.80
C THR A 115 40.57 19.13 -4.24
N LYS A 116 41.02 20.07 -5.08
CA LYS A 116 41.39 19.80 -6.48
C LYS A 116 42.44 18.68 -6.62
N ALA A 117 43.41 18.61 -5.70
CA ALA A 117 44.47 17.61 -5.74
C ALA A 117 43.91 16.18 -5.48
N ARG A 118 42.97 16.08 -4.54
CA ARG A 118 42.37 14.78 -4.21
C ARG A 118 41.36 14.32 -5.25
N SER A 119 40.60 15.21 -5.87
CA SER A 119 39.65 14.84 -6.92
C SER A 119 40.26 14.14 -8.15
N ARG A 120 41.58 14.18 -8.26
CA ARG A 120 42.38 13.55 -9.35
C ARG A 120 43.39 12.52 -8.84
N GLN A 121 43.15 11.99 -7.66
CA GLN A 121 44.05 11.05 -7.03
C GLN A 121 43.91 9.63 -7.63
N GLU A 122 45.03 8.96 -7.90
CA GLU A 122 45.07 7.58 -8.37
C GLU A 122 44.99 6.60 -7.16
N SER A 123 44.56 5.35 -7.41
CA SER A 123 44.39 4.28 -6.40
C SER A 123 45.62 4.02 -5.54
N THR A 124 46.82 4.19 -6.11
CA THR A 124 48.10 4.05 -5.38
C THR A 124 48.33 5.07 -4.27
N PHE A 125 47.56 6.16 -4.28
CA PHE A 125 47.59 7.22 -3.26
C PHE A 125 46.46 7.12 -2.25
N SER A 126 45.62 6.08 -2.34
CA SER A 126 44.59 5.84 -1.34
C SER A 126 45.09 5.83 0.11
N THR A 127 44.27 6.30 1.02
CA THR A 127 44.56 6.26 2.48
C THR A 127 44.68 4.83 3.01
N LEU A 128 44.14 3.85 2.29
CA LEU A 128 44.36 2.42 2.55
C LEU A 128 45.83 2.05 2.39
N CYS A 129 46.55 2.63 1.45
CA CYS A 129 47.91 2.35 1.10
C CYS A 129 48.94 3.19 1.87
N LYS A 130 48.63 4.47 2.11
CA LYS A 130 49.58 5.45 2.72
C LYS A 130 48.98 6.12 3.95
N GLY A 131 49.78 6.31 5.00
CA GLY A 131 49.48 7.17 6.15
C GLY A 131 49.66 8.66 5.79
N ARG A 132 48.91 9.58 6.42
CA ARG A 132 48.79 10.95 5.94
C ARG A 132 48.90 12.02 7.03
N LEU A 133 49.18 13.26 6.54
CA LEU A 133 49.18 14.51 7.30
C LEU A 133 47.97 15.32 6.85
N VAL A 134 47.33 16.02 7.81
CA VAL A 134 46.23 16.93 7.54
C VAL A 134 46.71 18.08 6.64
N PRO A 135 46.12 18.29 5.45
CA PRO A 135 46.50 19.38 4.53
C PRO A 135 46.22 20.75 5.14
N LYS A 136 47.01 21.75 4.75
CA LYS A 136 46.79 23.15 5.17
C LYS A 136 45.47 23.77 4.63
N GLU A 137 44.90 23.21 3.59
CA GLU A 137 43.66 23.69 2.92
C GLU A 137 42.40 23.56 3.77
N ILE A 138 42.45 22.81 4.89
CA ILE A 138 41.41 22.78 5.90
C ILE A 138 41.11 24.15 6.55
N GLU A 139 42.07 25.05 6.56
CA GLU A 139 41.97 26.33 7.27
C GLU A 139 41.07 27.35 6.54
N ASP A 140 40.60 27.07 5.33
CA ASP A 140 39.71 27.96 4.58
C ASP A 140 38.26 27.83 5.03
N ARG A 141 37.93 28.58 6.10
CA ARG A 141 36.55 28.66 6.64
C ARG A 141 35.53 29.13 5.61
N GLU A 142 35.93 29.99 4.66
CA GLU A 142 35.03 30.54 3.64
C GLU A 142 34.55 29.43 2.69
N THR A 143 35.46 28.54 2.26
CA THR A 143 35.14 27.40 1.39
C THR A 143 34.19 26.42 2.08
N VAL A 144 34.45 26.07 3.34
CA VAL A 144 33.55 25.18 4.12
C VAL A 144 32.19 25.83 4.34
N THR A 145 32.14 27.14 4.69
CA THR A 145 30.86 27.81 4.91
C THR A 145 30.05 27.86 3.61
N ARG A 146 30.65 28.18 2.49
CA ARG A 146 30.00 28.22 1.17
C ARG A 146 29.45 26.83 0.77
N PHE A 147 30.21 25.77 1.06
CA PHE A 147 29.77 24.40 0.85
C PHE A 147 28.57 24.05 1.72
N LEU A 148 28.59 24.37 3.03
CA LEU A 148 27.47 24.08 3.94
C LEU A 148 26.21 24.87 3.57
N GLU A 149 26.34 26.09 3.08
CA GLU A 149 25.22 26.89 2.54
C GLU A 149 24.63 26.19 1.29
N ALA A 150 25.49 25.72 0.37
CA ALA A 150 25.06 24.98 -0.81
C ALA A 150 24.37 23.65 -0.44
N VAL A 151 24.87 22.94 0.56
CA VAL A 151 24.22 21.73 1.11
C VAL A 151 22.83 22.07 1.67
N GLY A 152 22.67 23.19 2.37
CA GLY A 152 21.37 23.64 2.85
C GLY A 152 20.39 23.94 1.71
N GLN A 153 20.87 24.53 0.61
CA GLN A 153 20.05 24.73 -0.60
C GLN A 153 19.69 23.43 -1.27
N PHE A 154 20.63 22.49 -1.38
CA PHE A 154 20.41 21.15 -1.93
C PHE A 154 19.31 20.41 -1.15
N GLU A 155 19.43 20.37 0.17
CA GLU A 155 18.45 19.74 1.07
C GLU A 155 17.05 20.33 0.89
N LYS A 156 16.97 21.65 0.81
CA LYS A 156 15.71 22.37 0.61
C LYS A 156 15.08 22.05 -0.74
N ILE A 157 15.84 22.06 -1.84
CA ILE A 157 15.35 21.75 -3.20
C ILE A 157 14.77 20.33 -3.24
N MET A 158 15.47 19.35 -2.62
CA MET A 158 15.00 17.99 -2.59
C MET A 158 13.73 17.82 -1.76
N ASN A 159 13.69 18.39 -0.55
CA ASN A 159 12.52 18.29 0.32
C ASN A 159 11.30 19.02 -0.24
N ASP A 160 11.49 20.15 -0.90
CA ASP A 160 10.42 20.91 -1.56
C ASP A 160 9.87 20.19 -2.82
N SER A 161 10.57 19.20 -3.37
CA SER A 161 10.10 18.40 -4.50
C SER A 161 8.86 17.56 -4.19
N GLY A 162 8.69 17.18 -2.93
CA GLY A 162 7.59 16.34 -2.46
C GLY A 162 7.72 14.85 -2.78
N PHE A 163 8.78 14.41 -3.47
CA PHE A 163 9.02 13.00 -3.82
C PHE A 163 10.07 12.34 -2.93
N VAL A 164 11.18 13.05 -2.67
CA VAL A 164 12.32 12.55 -1.90
C VAL A 164 12.48 13.40 -0.65
N THR A 165 12.63 12.76 0.50
CA THR A 165 12.87 13.45 1.76
C THR A 165 14.30 13.19 2.24
N LEU A 166 15.05 14.26 2.48
CA LEU A 166 16.39 14.21 3.05
C LEU A 166 16.35 14.62 4.53
N ARG A 167 16.88 13.77 5.39
CA ARG A 167 17.06 14.04 6.82
C ARG A 167 18.53 13.91 7.18
N ARG A 168 19.12 14.99 7.71
CA ARG A 168 20.51 14.92 8.18
C ARG A 168 20.67 13.91 9.31
N LEU A 169 21.73 13.14 9.26
CA LEU A 169 22.10 12.25 10.34
C LEU A 169 22.68 13.03 11.52
N THR A 170 22.35 12.60 12.71
CA THR A 170 22.92 13.14 13.94
C THR A 170 24.33 12.56 14.18
N THR A 171 25.09 13.19 15.07
CA THR A 171 26.43 12.67 15.45
C THR A 171 26.35 11.24 15.95
N ASP A 172 25.35 10.91 16.77
CA ASP A 172 25.15 9.56 17.33
C ASP A 172 24.82 8.53 16.24
N GLU A 173 24.04 8.91 15.22
CA GLU A 173 23.75 8.02 14.08
C GLU A 173 24.97 7.78 13.19
N ILE A 174 25.92 8.72 13.17
CA ILE A 174 27.16 8.60 12.40
C ILE A 174 28.20 7.77 13.17
N THR A 175 28.45 8.11 14.44
CA THR A 175 29.51 7.51 15.26
C THR A 175 29.09 6.26 15.99
N GLY A 176 27.78 6.05 16.18
CA GLY A 176 27.22 5.04 17.06
C GLY A 176 27.17 5.47 18.53
N THR A 177 26.49 4.66 19.30
CA THR A 177 26.35 4.78 20.77
C THR A 177 26.66 3.44 21.42
N GLU A 178 26.62 3.34 22.74
CA GLU A 178 26.82 2.06 23.46
C GLU A 178 25.76 0.99 23.08
N THR A 179 24.61 1.42 22.55
CA THR A 179 23.47 0.54 22.26
C THR A 179 23.10 0.44 20.78
N ALA A 180 23.65 1.31 19.93
CA ALA A 180 23.33 1.34 18.51
C ALA A 180 24.57 1.65 17.67
N ALA A 181 24.86 0.80 16.69
CA ALA A 181 25.95 0.97 15.75
C ALA A 181 25.75 2.20 14.86
N GLY A 182 26.83 2.96 14.62
CA GLY A 182 26.85 4.08 13.68
C GLY A 182 26.90 3.61 12.22
N ILE A 183 26.63 4.53 11.28
CA ILE A 183 26.64 4.21 9.85
C ILE A 183 28.00 3.69 9.35
N VAL A 184 29.09 4.16 9.93
CA VAL A 184 30.44 3.71 9.59
C VAL A 184 30.67 2.27 10.05
N GLU A 185 30.24 1.92 11.27
CA GLU A 185 30.31 0.55 11.77
C GLU A 185 29.40 -0.39 10.97
N LYS A 186 28.20 0.07 10.64
CA LYS A 186 27.24 -0.66 9.78
C LYS A 186 27.82 -0.95 8.41
N TYR A 187 28.50 0.03 7.79
CA TYR A 187 29.20 -0.16 6.53
C TYR A 187 30.31 -1.19 6.64
N LEU A 188 31.23 -1.02 7.60
CA LEU A 188 32.41 -1.88 7.77
C LEU A 188 32.07 -3.33 8.16
N SER A 189 30.88 -3.58 8.67
CA SER A 189 30.39 -4.93 9.01
C SER A 189 29.41 -5.51 8.01
N LEU A 190 29.10 -4.80 6.90
CA LEU A 190 28.11 -5.18 5.89
C LEU A 190 26.73 -5.50 6.51
N SER A 191 26.34 -4.76 7.53
CA SER A 191 25.11 -4.96 8.30
C SER A 191 24.42 -3.63 8.57
N GLN A 192 23.11 -3.64 8.67
CA GLN A 192 22.33 -2.46 9.05
C GLN A 192 21.70 -2.56 10.44
N HIS A 193 22.03 -3.61 11.19
CA HIS A 193 21.53 -3.82 12.56
C HIS A 193 22.27 -2.98 13.59
N ASP A 194 21.57 -2.53 14.62
CA ASP A 194 22.15 -1.73 15.71
C ASP A 194 23.09 -2.54 16.60
N THR A 195 22.93 -3.86 16.65
CA THR A 195 23.80 -4.78 17.42
C THR A 195 24.98 -5.33 16.60
N THR A 196 25.38 -4.62 15.57
CA THR A 196 26.47 -5.05 14.68
C THR A 196 27.83 -4.99 15.39
N VAL A 197 28.69 -5.89 15.01
CA VAL A 197 30.07 -5.96 15.55
C VAL A 197 31.06 -5.88 14.38
N LEU A 198 32.12 -5.11 14.55
CA LEU A 198 33.17 -5.01 13.53
C LEU A 198 33.81 -6.38 13.30
N LYS A 199 33.98 -6.74 12.04
CA LYS A 199 34.60 -7.99 11.57
C LYS A 199 36.01 -7.72 11.05
N ASP A 200 36.85 -8.75 11.01
CA ASP A 200 38.17 -8.67 10.39
C ASP A 200 38.05 -8.44 8.87
N ILE A 201 38.78 -7.49 8.34
CA ILE A 201 38.90 -7.20 6.92
C ILE A 201 40.15 -7.89 6.37
N GLN A 202 39.99 -8.82 5.44
CA GLN A 202 41.07 -9.57 4.81
C GLN A 202 41.20 -9.18 3.33
N LEU A 203 42.36 -8.64 2.99
CA LEU A 203 42.72 -8.24 1.65
C LEU A 203 43.65 -9.28 1.01
N ASN A 204 43.12 -10.14 0.18
CA ASN A 204 43.86 -11.12 -0.59
C ASN A 204 43.92 -10.70 -2.07
N PRO A 205 44.94 -11.14 -2.85
CA PRO A 205 45.08 -10.76 -4.26
C PRO A 205 43.87 -11.17 -5.15
N GLU A 206 43.20 -12.24 -4.78
CA GLU A 206 42.09 -12.82 -5.56
C GLU A 206 40.71 -12.49 -5.01
N GLU A 207 40.63 -12.13 -3.72
CA GLU A 207 39.35 -11.88 -3.05
C GLU A 207 39.51 -10.97 -1.84
N MET A 208 38.46 -10.19 -1.55
CA MET A 208 38.33 -9.44 -0.31
C MET A 208 37.28 -10.11 0.58
N ARG A 209 37.56 -10.20 1.89
CA ARG A 209 36.65 -10.76 2.89
C ARG A 209 36.41 -9.81 4.05
N ILE A 210 35.18 -9.84 4.57
CA ILE A 210 34.81 -9.15 5.81
C ILE A 210 34.16 -10.20 6.72
N GLY A 211 34.90 -10.67 7.70
CA GLY A 211 34.55 -11.88 8.44
C GLY A 211 34.48 -13.09 7.51
N ASP A 212 33.34 -13.75 7.45
CA ASP A 212 33.09 -14.90 6.58
C ASP A 212 32.59 -14.49 5.18
N ASP A 213 32.08 -13.26 5.03
CA ASP A 213 31.51 -12.74 3.79
C ASP A 213 32.60 -12.48 2.73
N ILE A 214 32.43 -13.02 1.54
CA ILE A 214 33.30 -12.78 0.37
C ILE A 214 32.63 -11.74 -0.51
N LEU A 215 33.37 -10.66 -0.83
CA LEU A 215 32.85 -9.59 -1.68
C LEU A 215 33.07 -9.88 -3.16
N CYS A 216 32.11 -9.47 -3.99
CA CYS A 216 32.25 -9.34 -5.43
C CYS A 216 31.81 -7.96 -5.86
N LEU A 217 32.49 -7.40 -6.87
CA LEU A 217 32.25 -6.04 -7.35
C LEU A 217 32.03 -6.03 -8.85
N HIS A 218 30.96 -5.37 -9.29
CA HIS A 218 30.75 -5.02 -10.67
C HIS A 218 30.76 -3.50 -10.81
N THR A 219 31.56 -2.98 -11.74
CA THR A 219 31.76 -1.55 -11.93
C THR A 219 31.26 -1.07 -13.29
N LEU A 220 30.78 0.16 -13.32
CA LEU A 220 30.61 0.99 -14.50
C LEU A 220 31.60 2.15 -14.36
N SER A 221 32.78 1.98 -14.89
CA SER A 221 33.93 2.89 -14.74
C SER A 221 34.38 3.51 -16.07
N ASP A 222 33.91 2.95 -17.20
CA ASP A 222 34.32 3.37 -18.54
C ASP A 222 33.10 3.65 -19.41
N THR A 223 33.23 4.57 -20.34
CA THR A 223 32.20 4.86 -21.35
C THR A 223 31.83 3.65 -22.22
N GLU A 224 32.74 2.70 -22.39
CA GLU A 224 32.48 1.45 -23.11
C GLU A 224 31.56 0.47 -22.39
N ASP A 225 31.37 0.67 -21.09
CA ASP A 225 30.50 -0.15 -20.24
C ASP A 225 29.04 0.36 -20.26
N LEU A 226 28.81 1.56 -20.79
CA LEU A 226 27.53 2.27 -20.74
C LEU A 226 26.62 1.93 -21.91
N PRO A 227 25.29 2.02 -21.73
CA PRO A 227 24.33 1.82 -22.81
C PRO A 227 24.34 2.99 -23.80
N GLY A 228 23.84 2.75 -24.99
CA GLY A 228 23.71 3.79 -26.01
C GLY A 228 22.70 4.90 -25.66
N LYS A 229 21.78 4.65 -24.74
CA LYS A 229 20.79 5.60 -24.23
C LYS A 229 20.52 5.35 -22.76
N VAL A 230 20.28 6.42 -22.03
CA VAL A 230 19.76 6.40 -20.67
C VAL A 230 18.43 7.14 -20.60
N ALA A 231 17.59 6.77 -19.68
CA ALA A 231 16.30 7.41 -19.42
C ALA A 231 16.09 7.57 -17.90
N THR A 232 15.13 8.37 -17.51
CA THR A 232 14.75 8.54 -16.11
C THR A 232 14.06 7.32 -15.54
N ASP A 233 13.37 6.58 -16.41
CA ASP A 233 12.60 5.39 -16.06
C ASP A 233 12.66 4.35 -17.19
N SER A 234 12.28 3.13 -16.87
CA SER A 234 12.16 2.02 -17.82
C SER A 234 10.83 1.29 -17.61
N ARG A 235 10.33 0.67 -18.68
CA ARG A 235 9.15 -0.19 -18.61
C ARG A 235 9.52 -1.52 -17.97
N TYR A 236 8.76 -1.91 -16.93
CA TYR A 236 8.94 -3.19 -16.28
C TYR A 236 8.02 -4.24 -16.93
N GLU A 237 8.57 -5.07 -17.81
CA GLU A 237 7.81 -5.99 -18.67
C GLU A 237 6.99 -7.03 -17.90
N ARG A 238 7.48 -7.51 -16.73
CA ARG A 238 6.78 -8.54 -15.94
C ARG A 238 5.40 -8.09 -15.41
N LEU A 239 5.20 -6.79 -15.24
CA LEU A 239 3.96 -6.20 -14.71
C LEU A 239 3.26 -5.28 -15.72
N SER A 240 3.81 -5.10 -16.92
CA SER A 240 3.20 -4.32 -17.99
C SER A 240 2.30 -5.17 -18.88
N THR A 241 1.35 -4.51 -19.54
CA THR A 241 0.44 -5.13 -20.51
C THR A 241 0.47 -4.34 -21.82
N ASP A 242 -0.24 -4.81 -22.84
CA ASP A 242 -0.39 -4.06 -24.11
C ASP A 242 -1.16 -2.73 -23.93
N ARG A 243 -1.78 -2.50 -22.76
CA ARG A 243 -2.63 -1.35 -22.48
C ARG A 243 -2.18 -0.50 -21.30
N SER A 244 -1.10 -0.90 -20.64
CA SER A 244 -0.60 -0.20 -19.45
C SER A 244 0.87 -0.50 -19.23
N ASP A 245 1.63 0.52 -18.85
CA ASP A 245 3.05 0.44 -18.54
C ASP A 245 3.25 0.59 -17.02
N CYS A 246 3.77 -0.45 -16.39
CA CYS A 246 4.38 -0.32 -15.07
C CYS A 246 5.82 0.15 -15.26
N ARG A 247 6.20 1.24 -14.60
CA ARG A 247 7.49 1.87 -14.74
C ARG A 247 8.30 1.81 -13.47
N LEU A 248 9.61 1.72 -13.61
CA LEU A 248 10.62 1.79 -12.55
C LEU A 248 11.74 2.70 -13.00
N SER A 249 12.56 3.21 -12.07
CA SER A 249 13.78 3.93 -12.43
C SER A 249 14.68 3.10 -13.33
N PHE A 250 15.48 3.76 -14.15
CA PHE A 250 16.39 3.08 -15.08
C PHE A 250 17.34 2.11 -14.35
N ALA A 251 17.82 2.46 -13.17
CA ALA A 251 18.72 1.66 -12.35
C ALA A 251 18.04 0.64 -11.43
N ALA A 252 16.69 0.52 -11.44
CA ALA A 252 15.97 -0.44 -10.60
C ALA A 252 16.45 -1.90 -10.74
N PRO A 253 16.92 -2.38 -11.91
CA PRO A 253 17.46 -3.73 -12.03
C PRO A 253 18.63 -4.06 -11.10
N VAL A 254 19.47 -3.08 -10.75
CA VAL A 254 20.60 -3.24 -9.80
C VAL A 254 20.26 -2.79 -8.39
N GLY A 255 18.98 -2.52 -8.11
CA GLY A 255 18.44 -2.19 -6.80
C GLY A 255 17.56 -3.31 -6.25
N LEU A 256 16.28 -3.00 -6.00
CA LEU A 256 15.29 -3.92 -5.39
C LEU A 256 14.95 -5.17 -6.23
N LEU A 257 15.36 -5.23 -7.49
CA LEU A 257 15.11 -6.40 -8.35
C LEU A 257 16.24 -7.45 -8.28
N LEU A 258 17.37 -7.17 -7.63
CA LEU A 258 18.37 -8.17 -7.26
C LEU A 258 17.91 -8.95 -6.03
N ASP A 259 18.16 -10.25 -6.02
CA ASP A 259 17.79 -11.15 -4.91
C ASP A 259 19.05 -11.60 -4.15
N CYS A 260 19.77 -10.63 -3.55
CA CYS A 260 20.98 -10.87 -2.77
C CYS A 260 21.33 -9.69 -1.87
N ASN A 261 22.18 -9.93 -0.88
CA ASN A 261 22.78 -8.85 -0.11
C ASN A 261 23.74 -8.05 -0.98
N HIS A 262 23.50 -6.76 -1.13
CA HIS A 262 24.37 -5.88 -1.91
C HIS A 262 24.28 -4.41 -1.48
N CYS A 263 25.28 -3.65 -1.91
CA CYS A 263 25.34 -2.21 -1.81
C CYS A 263 25.53 -1.65 -3.21
N TYR A 264 24.62 -0.78 -3.65
CA TYR A 264 24.74 -0.05 -4.90
C TYR A 264 25.24 1.36 -4.61
N ASN A 265 26.47 1.67 -5.07
CA ASN A 265 27.10 2.98 -4.89
C ASN A 265 27.03 3.78 -6.19
N GLN A 266 26.58 5.01 -6.09
CA GLN A 266 26.47 5.94 -7.21
C GLN A 266 27.19 7.24 -6.87
N TYR A 267 28.17 7.60 -7.69
CA TYR A 267 29.00 8.78 -7.49
C TYR A 267 28.85 9.78 -8.62
N ILE A 268 28.75 11.07 -8.26
CA ILE A 268 28.86 12.19 -9.18
C ILE A 268 29.95 13.14 -8.62
N PHE A 269 31.02 13.31 -9.38
CA PHE A 269 32.14 14.20 -9.05
C PHE A 269 31.99 15.51 -9.80
N ILE A 270 31.79 16.60 -9.08
CA ILE A 270 31.63 17.94 -9.62
C ILE A 270 33.01 18.59 -9.71
N ASP A 271 33.69 18.45 -10.85
CA ASP A 271 34.97 19.07 -11.14
C ASP A 271 34.80 20.49 -11.71
N ASP A 272 35.92 21.18 -11.99
CA ASP A 272 35.90 22.40 -12.79
C ASP A 272 35.45 22.09 -14.22
N HIS A 273 34.21 22.49 -14.55
CA HIS A 273 33.61 22.27 -15.86
C HIS A 273 34.44 22.90 -16.99
N GLY A 274 34.97 24.10 -16.79
CA GLY A 274 35.76 24.80 -17.82
C GLY A 274 37.09 24.10 -18.09
N GLU A 275 37.76 23.55 -17.07
CA GLU A 275 38.97 22.75 -17.24
C GLU A 275 38.67 21.45 -17.97
N ASN A 276 37.59 20.77 -17.66
CA ASN A 276 37.19 19.54 -18.34
C ASN A 276 36.96 19.77 -19.83
N LEU A 277 36.24 20.80 -20.23
CA LEU A 277 36.00 21.13 -21.64
C LEU A 277 37.31 21.47 -22.38
N LYS A 278 38.17 22.30 -21.77
CA LYS A 278 39.50 22.61 -22.32
C LYS A 278 40.33 21.35 -22.54
N ARG A 279 40.28 20.38 -21.60
CA ARG A 279 40.97 19.12 -21.75
C ARG A 279 40.43 18.29 -22.94
N PHE A 280 39.12 18.26 -23.11
CA PHE A 280 38.48 17.59 -24.25
C PHE A 280 38.82 18.27 -25.59
N GLU A 281 38.82 19.60 -25.62
CA GLU A 281 39.26 20.36 -26.81
C GLU A 281 40.70 20.02 -27.20
N GLN A 282 41.61 19.96 -26.20
CA GLN A 282 42.99 19.58 -26.43
C GLN A 282 43.12 18.15 -26.93
N THR A 283 42.34 17.22 -26.36
CA THR A 283 42.32 15.81 -26.78
C THR A 283 41.79 15.71 -28.23
N ALA A 284 40.74 16.41 -28.58
CA ALA A 284 40.21 16.46 -29.95
C ALA A 284 41.25 16.97 -30.97
N ARG A 285 42.01 18.01 -30.59
CA ARG A 285 43.14 18.52 -31.42
C ARG A 285 44.25 17.48 -31.60
N ASN A 286 44.61 16.76 -30.53
CA ASN A 286 45.61 15.70 -30.58
C ASN A 286 45.13 14.53 -31.47
N MET A 287 43.88 14.11 -31.32
CA MET A 287 43.24 13.05 -32.12
C MET A 287 43.15 13.46 -33.60
N HIS A 288 42.95 14.77 -33.89
CA HIS A 288 42.91 15.27 -35.27
C HIS A 288 44.23 15.02 -36.00
N SER A 289 45.36 15.28 -35.34
CA SER A 289 46.67 15.01 -35.96
C SER A 289 46.96 13.52 -36.18
N LEU A 290 46.40 12.66 -35.33
CA LEU A 290 46.56 11.21 -35.40
C LEU A 290 45.48 10.51 -36.26
N SER A 291 44.39 11.18 -36.62
CA SER A 291 43.25 10.61 -37.34
C SER A 291 43.58 10.05 -38.74
N ARG A 292 44.67 10.55 -39.38
CA ARG A 292 45.17 10.04 -40.66
C ARG A 292 45.75 8.62 -40.57
N TYR A 293 46.12 8.20 -39.37
CA TYR A 293 46.85 6.91 -39.16
C TYR A 293 45.96 5.86 -38.49
N SER A 294 44.81 6.22 -37.91
CA SER A 294 43.94 5.29 -37.20
C SER A 294 42.48 5.70 -37.34
N ARG A 295 41.66 4.76 -37.78
CA ARG A 295 40.19 4.94 -37.84
C ARG A 295 39.59 5.10 -36.44
N SER A 296 40.15 4.46 -35.42
CA SER A 296 39.75 4.61 -34.04
C SER A 296 39.91 6.07 -33.55
N ASN A 297 41.04 6.71 -33.83
CA ASN A 297 41.27 8.13 -33.52
C ASN A 297 40.29 9.07 -34.24
N GLN A 298 39.89 8.71 -35.46
CA GLN A 298 38.88 9.48 -36.19
C GLN A 298 37.49 9.38 -35.53
N ILE A 299 37.10 8.20 -35.07
CA ILE A 299 35.82 7.95 -34.36
C ILE A 299 35.83 8.64 -33.00
N ASN A 300 36.89 8.47 -32.23
CA ASN A 300 37.01 9.08 -30.88
C ASN A 300 36.99 10.61 -30.96
N LYS A 301 37.65 11.18 -32.01
CA LYS A 301 37.55 12.63 -32.26
C LYS A 301 36.09 13.07 -32.51
N ALA A 302 35.36 12.36 -33.34
CA ALA A 302 33.97 12.71 -33.64
C ALA A 302 33.10 12.66 -32.39
N TRP A 303 33.24 11.64 -31.53
CA TRP A 303 32.52 11.55 -30.24
C TRP A 303 32.89 12.68 -29.29
N ILE A 304 34.18 13.07 -29.17
CA ILE A 304 34.60 14.18 -28.35
C ILE A 304 34.01 15.51 -28.87
N GLU A 305 34.00 15.72 -30.20
CA GLU A 305 33.41 16.91 -30.83
C GLU A 305 31.88 16.97 -30.57
N GLU A 306 31.20 15.83 -30.62
CA GLU A 306 29.77 15.75 -30.31
C GLU A 306 29.53 16.09 -28.82
N TYR A 307 30.32 15.55 -27.91
CA TYR A 307 30.25 15.85 -26.49
C TYR A 307 30.44 17.37 -26.22
N LEU A 308 31.44 17.99 -26.81
CA LEU A 308 31.70 19.43 -26.70
C LEU A 308 30.56 20.26 -27.28
N ASN A 309 30.02 19.86 -28.42
CA ASN A 309 28.87 20.52 -29.05
C ASN A 309 27.63 20.45 -28.17
N GLU A 310 27.34 19.31 -27.54
CA GLU A 310 26.23 19.18 -26.58
C GLU A 310 26.45 20.02 -25.34
N ALA A 311 27.65 20.01 -24.76
CA ALA A 311 28.00 20.81 -23.59
C ALA A 311 27.74 22.30 -23.85
N HIS A 312 28.20 22.82 -24.99
CA HIS A 312 28.07 24.24 -25.32
C HIS A 312 26.65 24.63 -25.78
N SER A 313 26.02 23.82 -26.66
CA SER A 313 24.72 24.17 -27.24
C SER A 313 23.57 24.05 -26.28
N LYS A 314 23.61 23.05 -25.37
CA LYS A 314 22.57 22.78 -24.36
C LYS A 314 22.93 23.32 -22.98
N GLY A 315 24.13 23.87 -22.78
CA GLY A 315 24.61 24.36 -21.48
C GLY A 315 24.70 23.27 -20.41
N LEU A 316 25.09 22.04 -20.81
CA LEU A 316 25.20 20.89 -19.92
C LEU A 316 26.50 20.96 -19.12
N THR A 317 26.42 20.68 -17.82
CA THR A 317 27.59 20.63 -16.94
C THR A 317 28.28 19.27 -17.03
N SER A 318 29.55 19.26 -17.46
CA SER A 318 30.41 18.08 -17.48
C SER A 318 30.79 17.68 -16.05
N VAL A 319 30.59 16.43 -15.73
CA VAL A 319 30.94 15.79 -14.44
C VAL A 319 31.59 14.44 -14.70
N ARG A 320 32.22 13.87 -13.66
CA ARG A 320 32.60 12.47 -13.70
C ARG A 320 31.56 11.66 -12.92
N CYS A 321 31.38 10.43 -13.31
CA CYS A 321 30.44 9.51 -12.67
C CYS A 321 31.10 8.13 -12.48
N HIS A 322 30.64 7.41 -11.47
CA HIS A 322 30.95 6.00 -11.27
C HIS A 322 29.75 5.34 -10.61
N CYS A 323 29.49 4.10 -11.03
CA CYS A 323 28.50 3.25 -10.36
C CYS A 323 29.10 1.86 -10.13
N ASN A 324 28.80 1.29 -8.97
CA ASN A 324 29.20 -0.09 -8.70
C ASN A 324 28.18 -0.83 -7.85
N VAL A 325 28.03 -2.12 -8.11
CA VAL A 325 27.29 -3.07 -7.30
C VAL A 325 28.28 -3.93 -6.54
N MET A 326 28.33 -3.77 -5.25
CA MET A 326 29.12 -4.57 -4.32
C MET A 326 28.18 -5.56 -3.63
N ALA A 327 28.31 -6.83 -3.95
CA ALA A 327 27.51 -7.90 -3.37
C ALA A 327 28.40 -8.86 -2.57
N TRP A 328 27.82 -9.62 -1.63
CA TRP A 328 28.56 -10.53 -0.78
C TRP A 328 27.73 -11.74 -0.39
N SER A 329 28.45 -12.82 -0.04
CA SER A 329 27.92 -14.04 0.57
C SER A 329 29.04 -14.78 1.29
N ASP A 330 28.71 -15.54 2.32
CA ASP A 330 29.58 -16.48 3.00
C ASP A 330 29.72 -17.82 2.25
N ASP A 331 28.79 -18.12 1.33
CA ASP A 331 28.80 -19.30 0.47
C ASP A 331 29.34 -18.99 -0.93
N ARG A 332 30.34 -19.76 -1.36
CA ARG A 332 30.95 -19.62 -2.70
C ARG A 332 30.05 -20.01 -3.86
N GLU A 333 29.17 -20.99 -3.68
CA GLU A 333 28.21 -21.39 -4.72
C GLU A 333 27.17 -20.29 -4.91
N GLU A 334 26.66 -19.75 -3.81
CA GLU A 334 25.76 -18.61 -3.83
C GLU A 334 26.43 -17.37 -4.45
N LEU A 335 27.69 -17.10 -4.12
CA LEU A 335 28.42 -15.98 -4.71
C LEU A 335 28.56 -16.10 -6.24
N ARG A 336 28.66 -17.31 -6.77
CA ARG A 336 28.66 -17.54 -8.25
C ARG A 336 27.29 -17.22 -8.86
N ARG A 337 26.20 -17.60 -8.18
CA ARG A 337 24.84 -17.26 -8.59
C ARG A 337 24.66 -15.73 -8.60
N ILE A 338 25.06 -15.07 -7.55
CA ILE A 338 25.01 -13.60 -7.40
C ILE A 338 25.78 -12.89 -8.51
N LYS A 339 27.01 -13.32 -8.81
CA LYS A 339 27.81 -12.74 -9.92
C LYS A 339 27.09 -12.80 -11.25
N ASN A 340 26.47 -13.95 -11.55
CA ASN A 340 25.72 -14.12 -12.79
C ASN A 340 24.44 -13.26 -12.79
N GLU A 341 23.77 -13.15 -11.68
CA GLU A 341 22.56 -12.35 -11.54
C GLU A 341 22.84 -10.86 -11.73
N VAL A 342 23.83 -10.31 -10.99
CA VAL A 342 24.23 -8.90 -11.15
C VAL A 342 24.65 -8.62 -12.60
N GLY A 343 25.44 -9.51 -13.21
CA GLY A 343 25.82 -9.39 -14.63
C GLY A 343 24.62 -9.38 -15.57
N SER A 344 23.62 -10.21 -15.31
CA SER A 344 22.38 -10.26 -16.10
C SER A 344 21.54 -9.00 -15.94
N GLN A 345 21.42 -8.46 -14.73
CA GLN A 345 20.67 -7.22 -14.49
C GLN A 345 21.34 -6.01 -15.13
N LEU A 346 22.68 -5.92 -15.08
CA LEU A 346 23.43 -4.89 -15.83
C LEU A 346 23.23 -5.03 -17.34
N ALA A 347 23.22 -6.25 -17.87
CA ALA A 347 22.95 -6.49 -19.29
C ALA A 347 21.51 -6.09 -19.69
N LEU A 348 20.51 -6.25 -18.81
CA LEU A 348 19.14 -5.74 -19.03
C LEU A 348 19.09 -4.21 -19.13
N MET A 349 19.99 -3.51 -18.46
CA MET A 349 20.19 -2.06 -18.61
C MET A 349 21.02 -1.70 -19.86
N GLU A 350 21.31 -2.66 -20.74
CA GLU A 350 22.23 -2.51 -21.89
C GLU A 350 23.66 -2.10 -21.48
N CYS A 351 24.03 -2.27 -20.20
CA CYS A 351 25.38 -2.05 -19.70
C CYS A 351 26.23 -3.31 -19.93
N LYS A 352 27.52 -3.11 -20.16
CA LYS A 352 28.49 -4.21 -20.25
C LYS A 352 29.00 -4.55 -18.84
N PRO A 353 28.65 -5.71 -18.29
CA PRO A 353 29.03 -6.05 -16.91
C PRO A 353 30.54 -6.24 -16.82
N ARG A 354 31.20 -5.40 -16.03
CA ARG A 354 32.62 -5.51 -15.72
C ARG A 354 32.81 -6.02 -14.28
N HIS A 355 33.25 -7.23 -14.14
CA HIS A 355 33.65 -7.76 -12.83
C HIS A 355 35.05 -7.26 -12.48
N ASN A 356 35.17 -6.46 -11.43
CA ASN A 356 36.43 -5.91 -10.93
C ASN A 356 36.92 -6.76 -9.77
N THR A 357 38.20 -7.12 -9.75
CA THR A 357 38.84 -7.88 -8.66
C THR A 357 40.01 -7.13 -8.03
N VAL A 358 40.67 -6.28 -8.80
CA VAL A 358 41.92 -5.59 -8.38
C VAL A 358 41.58 -4.40 -7.48
N ASP A 359 40.56 -3.61 -7.84
CA ASP A 359 40.27 -2.34 -7.17
C ASP A 359 39.21 -2.48 -6.08
N VAL A 360 38.71 -3.71 -5.82
CA VAL A 360 37.71 -3.97 -4.75
C VAL A 360 38.13 -3.35 -3.41
N PRO A 361 39.37 -3.53 -2.92
CA PRO A 361 39.75 -2.95 -1.64
C PRO A 361 39.74 -1.42 -1.63
N THR A 362 40.19 -0.78 -2.73
CA THR A 362 40.26 0.67 -2.83
C THR A 362 38.87 1.29 -2.98
N LEU A 363 38.01 0.70 -3.81
CA LEU A 363 36.62 1.16 -3.99
C LEU A 363 35.80 0.94 -2.71
N PHE A 364 35.96 -0.20 -2.04
CA PHE A 364 35.36 -0.44 -0.72
C PHE A 364 35.81 0.63 0.28
N TRP A 365 37.10 0.96 0.31
CA TRP A 365 37.64 1.94 1.25
C TRP A 365 37.15 3.36 0.98
N ALA A 366 37.04 3.73 -0.28
CA ALA A 366 36.50 5.02 -0.70
C ALA A 366 34.99 5.17 -0.43
N ALA A 367 34.26 4.07 -0.30
CA ALA A 367 32.81 4.08 -0.01
C ALA A 367 32.50 4.10 1.51
N ILE A 368 33.51 4.15 2.38
CA ILE A 368 33.32 4.41 3.81
C ILE A 368 32.70 5.81 3.95
N PRO A 369 31.54 5.95 4.65
CA PRO A 369 30.91 7.25 4.88
C PRO A 369 31.87 8.30 5.43
N GLY A 370 32.10 9.37 4.68
CA GLY A 370 33.06 10.42 5.03
C GLY A 370 34.46 10.28 4.39
N ASN A 371 34.69 9.23 3.59
CA ASN A 371 35.96 9.01 2.88
C ASN A 371 35.84 9.08 1.34
N GLU A 372 34.77 9.65 0.81
CA GLU A 372 34.48 9.73 -0.62
C GLU A 372 35.57 10.47 -1.41
N GLY A 373 36.32 11.36 -0.78
CA GLY A 373 37.46 12.06 -1.37
C GLY A 373 38.64 11.15 -1.73
N ASP A 374 38.65 9.90 -1.23
CA ASP A 374 39.66 8.89 -1.51
C ASP A 374 39.37 8.06 -2.78
N PHE A 375 38.29 8.40 -3.49
CA PHE A 375 37.87 7.70 -4.69
C PHE A 375 38.90 7.84 -5.83
N PRO A 376 39.37 6.73 -6.47
CA PRO A 376 40.37 6.77 -7.52
C PRO A 376 39.84 7.40 -8.80
N PHE A 377 40.60 8.34 -9.35
CA PHE A 377 40.22 9.11 -10.56
C PHE A 377 40.01 8.22 -11.78
N GLU A 378 40.85 7.20 -11.95
CA GLU A 378 40.85 6.26 -13.06
C GLU A 378 39.60 5.40 -13.13
N GLU A 379 38.90 5.21 -12.02
CA GLU A 379 37.67 4.43 -11.93
C GLU A 379 36.41 5.25 -12.23
N SER A 380 36.54 6.38 -12.92
CA SER A 380 35.42 7.26 -13.25
C SER A 380 35.38 7.66 -14.73
N PHE A 381 34.19 7.79 -15.27
CA PHE A 381 33.95 8.24 -16.65
C PHE A 381 33.33 9.63 -16.71
N TYR A 382 33.55 10.36 -17.81
CA TYR A 382 32.95 11.66 -18.04
C TYR A 382 31.56 11.57 -18.66
N THR A 383 30.64 12.35 -18.13
CA THR A 383 29.26 12.48 -18.61
C THR A 383 28.69 13.85 -18.23
N PHE A 384 27.39 14.06 -18.40
CA PHE A 384 26.69 15.25 -17.92
C PHE A 384 25.82 14.90 -16.70
N ILE A 385 25.49 15.89 -15.86
CA ILE A 385 24.65 15.69 -14.66
C ILE A 385 23.36 14.95 -14.98
N PRO A 386 22.55 15.31 -16.01
CA PRO A 386 21.30 14.61 -16.29
C PRO A 386 21.49 13.13 -16.59
N GLN A 387 22.53 12.76 -17.33
CA GLN A 387 22.83 11.36 -17.66
C GLN A 387 23.34 10.57 -16.45
N ALA A 388 24.19 11.19 -15.62
CA ALA A 388 24.69 10.58 -14.40
C ALA A 388 23.54 10.24 -13.43
N LEU A 389 22.55 11.13 -13.30
CA LEU A 389 21.40 10.96 -12.43
C LEU A 389 20.44 9.84 -12.86
N CYS A 390 20.45 9.44 -14.14
CA CYS A 390 19.66 8.28 -14.60
C CYS A 390 20.09 6.96 -13.94
N PHE A 391 21.31 6.89 -13.40
CA PHE A 391 21.80 5.73 -12.66
C PHE A 391 21.41 5.73 -11.18
N PHE A 392 20.66 6.70 -10.69
CA PHE A 392 20.12 6.67 -9.33
C PHE A 392 18.91 5.75 -9.28
N THR A 393 18.84 4.93 -8.22
CA THR A 393 17.61 4.22 -7.85
C THR A 393 16.67 5.21 -7.17
N GLU A 394 15.40 5.20 -7.54
CA GLU A 394 14.43 6.20 -7.07
C GLU A 394 13.26 5.58 -6.31
N GLU A 395 13.36 4.31 -5.95
CA GLU A 395 12.31 3.58 -5.25
C GLU A 395 12.81 2.86 -4.01
N THR A 396 11.86 2.60 -3.11
CA THR A 396 12.08 1.76 -1.93
C THR A 396 10.94 0.75 -1.75
N ASN A 397 11.07 -0.16 -0.80
CA ASN A 397 10.06 -1.14 -0.42
C ASN A 397 8.76 -0.47 0.05
N TYR A 398 7.65 -1.20 -0.02
CA TYR A 398 6.42 -0.81 0.66
C TYR A 398 6.64 -0.68 2.17
N LYS A 399 6.03 0.36 2.76
CA LYS A 399 6.18 0.73 4.16
C LYS A 399 4.96 0.32 4.98
N ASP A 400 5.20 -0.02 6.24
CA ASP A 400 4.15 -0.23 7.22
C ASP A 400 3.45 1.08 7.59
N SER A 401 2.14 1.03 7.80
CA SER A 401 1.40 2.16 8.35
C SER A 401 1.69 2.31 9.84
N LEU A 402 2.13 3.49 10.26
CA LEU A 402 2.36 3.80 11.68
C LEU A 402 1.02 4.10 12.38
N SER A 403 0.23 3.09 12.59
CA SER A 403 -1.12 3.15 13.17
C SER A 403 -1.38 1.90 14.01
N PRO A 404 -2.11 2.01 15.15
CA PRO A 404 -2.52 0.84 15.91
C PRO A 404 -3.67 0.06 15.26
N PHE A 405 -4.37 0.66 14.29
CA PHE A 405 -5.46 0.05 13.55
C PHE A 405 -5.05 -0.23 12.10
N GLY A 406 -5.43 -1.38 11.57
CA GLY A 406 -5.15 -1.72 10.18
C GLY A 406 -5.34 -3.21 9.88
N ILE A 407 -4.92 -3.61 8.70
CA ILE A 407 -4.92 -4.99 8.24
C ILE A 407 -3.50 -5.43 7.87
N LYS A 408 -3.20 -6.69 8.05
CA LYS A 408 -1.96 -7.30 7.56
C LYS A 408 -2.20 -7.88 6.17
N MET A 409 -1.38 -7.44 5.23
CA MET A 409 -1.31 -7.94 3.85
C MET A 409 0.14 -8.32 3.56
N ALA A 410 0.40 -9.01 2.48
CA ALA A 410 1.78 -9.27 2.07
C ALA A 410 2.22 -8.32 0.94
N ASP A 411 3.49 -7.92 0.97
CA ASP A 411 4.14 -7.23 -0.14
C ASP A 411 4.12 -8.12 -1.39
N ARG A 412 3.75 -7.57 -2.53
CA ARG A 412 3.64 -8.32 -3.77
C ARG A 412 4.96 -8.86 -4.31
N MET A 413 6.05 -8.13 -4.09
CA MET A 413 7.38 -8.50 -4.57
C MET A 413 8.08 -9.45 -3.59
N THR A 414 8.24 -9.03 -2.36
CA THR A 414 9.01 -9.75 -1.35
C THR A 414 8.18 -10.80 -0.60
N GLY A 415 6.87 -10.60 -0.49
CA GLY A 415 5.98 -11.42 0.35
C GLY A 415 6.12 -11.15 1.84
N ARG A 416 6.79 -10.07 2.24
CA ARG A 416 6.85 -9.61 3.63
C ARG A 416 5.46 -9.19 4.09
N PRO A 417 5.00 -9.58 5.29
CA PRO A 417 3.78 -9.01 5.88
C PRO A 417 3.93 -7.52 6.14
N LEU A 418 2.91 -6.77 5.77
CA LEU A 418 2.80 -5.33 5.94
C LEU A 418 1.57 -4.99 6.77
N HIS A 419 1.69 -4.06 7.68
CA HIS A 419 0.56 -3.49 8.41
C HIS A 419 0.04 -2.26 7.66
N LEU A 420 -1.22 -2.31 7.23
CA LEU A 420 -1.84 -1.28 6.39
C LEU A 420 -3.08 -0.68 7.07
N ASP A 421 -3.05 0.60 7.32
CA ASP A 421 -4.25 1.35 7.73
C ASP A 421 -4.87 2.06 6.53
N ILE A 422 -6.02 1.54 6.10
CA ILE A 422 -6.81 2.08 4.99
C ILE A 422 -8.02 2.90 5.46
N SER A 423 -8.06 3.26 6.72
CA SER A 423 -9.21 3.93 7.37
C SER A 423 -8.82 5.14 8.22
N ASP A 424 -8.05 4.95 9.30
CA ASP A 424 -7.85 5.98 10.32
C ASP A 424 -6.66 6.89 10.03
N LEU A 425 -5.49 6.33 9.74
CA LEU A 425 -4.29 7.11 9.45
C LEU A 425 -4.46 7.97 8.19
N PRO A 426 -4.99 7.44 7.06
CA PRO A 426 -5.28 8.26 5.89
C PRO A 426 -6.28 9.39 6.19
N MET A 427 -7.28 9.15 7.04
CA MET A 427 -8.23 10.18 7.44
C MET A 427 -7.58 11.25 8.31
N LYS A 428 -6.71 10.88 9.25
CA LYS A 428 -5.93 11.83 10.06
C LYS A 428 -4.98 12.69 9.22
N LYS A 429 -4.39 12.09 8.18
CA LYS A 429 -3.50 12.79 7.23
C LYS A 429 -4.26 13.61 6.17
N GLY A 430 -5.59 13.57 6.14
CA GLY A 430 -6.40 14.27 5.16
C GLY A 430 -6.37 13.66 3.75
N VAL A 431 -5.86 12.43 3.59
CA VAL A 431 -5.85 11.69 2.32
C VAL A 431 -7.26 11.25 1.93
N ILE A 432 -8.05 10.81 2.91
CA ILE A 432 -9.46 10.47 2.75
C ILE A 432 -10.34 11.32 3.66
N SER A 433 -11.58 11.54 3.26
CA SER A 433 -12.60 12.30 4.02
C SER A 433 -13.62 11.41 4.71
N ASN A 434 -13.71 10.16 4.31
CA ASN A 434 -14.58 9.13 4.87
C ASN A 434 -13.89 7.76 4.85
N ARG A 435 -14.41 6.80 5.62
CA ARG A 435 -13.89 5.43 5.72
C ARG A 435 -14.61 4.42 4.81
N ASN A 436 -15.60 4.87 4.05
CA ASN A 436 -16.38 3.98 3.20
C ASN A 436 -15.51 3.37 2.11
N LYS A 437 -15.83 2.13 1.74
CA LYS A 437 -15.08 1.36 0.76
C LYS A 437 -16.01 0.86 -0.36
N PHE A 438 -15.46 0.84 -1.55
CA PHE A 438 -16.05 0.22 -2.71
C PHE A 438 -15.14 -0.91 -3.19
N VAL A 439 -15.67 -2.13 -3.28
CA VAL A 439 -14.91 -3.33 -3.68
C VAL A 439 -15.48 -3.88 -4.99
N LEU A 440 -14.62 -4.00 -6.00
CA LEU A 440 -14.96 -4.56 -7.30
C LEU A 440 -14.11 -5.79 -7.60
N GLY A 441 -14.77 -6.91 -7.84
CA GLY A 441 -14.06 -8.14 -8.19
C GLY A 441 -14.95 -9.12 -8.95
N PRO A 442 -14.59 -9.48 -10.19
CA PRO A 442 -15.31 -10.49 -10.96
C PRO A 442 -15.38 -11.84 -10.23
N SER A 443 -16.31 -12.67 -10.61
CA SER A 443 -16.40 -14.05 -10.10
C SER A 443 -15.07 -14.80 -10.32
N GLY A 444 -14.56 -15.45 -9.26
CA GLY A 444 -13.28 -16.17 -9.27
C GLY A 444 -12.05 -15.29 -9.03
N SER A 445 -12.19 -13.97 -8.84
CA SER A 445 -11.08 -13.07 -8.54
C SER A 445 -10.51 -13.18 -7.12
N GLY A 446 -11.18 -13.91 -6.21
CA GLY A 446 -10.80 -14.03 -4.79
C GLY A 446 -11.48 -13.01 -3.88
N LYS A 447 -12.56 -12.39 -4.33
CA LYS A 447 -13.31 -11.35 -3.62
C LYS A 447 -13.73 -11.77 -2.20
N SER A 448 -14.49 -12.85 -2.07
CA SER A 448 -14.99 -13.33 -0.76
C SER A 448 -13.85 -13.74 0.17
N PHE A 449 -12.75 -14.25 -0.40
CA PHE A 449 -11.54 -14.59 0.35
C PHE A 449 -10.87 -13.34 0.95
N PHE A 450 -10.63 -12.32 0.14
CA PHE A 450 -10.10 -11.04 0.60
C PHE A 450 -11.01 -10.38 1.65
N MET A 451 -12.33 -10.40 1.43
CA MET A 451 -13.28 -9.82 2.36
C MET A 451 -13.29 -10.57 3.71
N ASN A 452 -13.24 -11.91 3.73
CA ASN A 452 -13.07 -12.68 4.98
C ASN A 452 -11.80 -12.27 5.73
N HIS A 453 -10.68 -12.12 5.00
CA HIS A 453 -9.41 -11.68 5.59
C HIS A 453 -9.49 -10.29 6.21
N LEU A 454 -10.16 -9.35 5.54
CA LEU A 454 -10.38 -7.98 6.03
C LEU A 454 -11.30 -7.95 7.26
N VAL A 455 -12.48 -8.60 7.18
CA VAL A 455 -13.47 -8.52 8.27
C VAL A 455 -12.99 -9.24 9.53
N ARG A 456 -12.27 -10.36 9.39
CA ARG A 456 -11.68 -11.05 10.53
C ARG A 456 -10.76 -10.13 11.32
N GLN A 457 -9.83 -9.45 10.64
CA GLN A 457 -8.87 -8.56 11.28
C GLN A 457 -9.55 -7.34 11.92
N TYR A 458 -10.60 -6.80 11.31
CA TYR A 458 -11.38 -5.72 11.89
C TYR A 458 -12.17 -6.17 13.13
N TYR A 459 -12.73 -7.39 13.10
CA TYR A 459 -13.41 -7.97 14.26
C TYR A 459 -12.45 -8.15 15.45
N GLU A 460 -11.25 -8.64 15.20
CA GLU A 460 -10.21 -8.82 16.24
C GLU A 460 -9.76 -7.50 16.86
N GLN A 461 -9.90 -6.39 16.14
CA GLN A 461 -9.65 -5.03 16.62
C GLN A 461 -10.91 -4.36 17.19
N ASN A 462 -11.83 -5.14 17.74
CA ASN A 462 -13.05 -4.70 18.42
C ASN A 462 -14.05 -3.92 17.54
N SER A 463 -14.04 -4.12 16.23
CA SER A 463 -15.07 -3.58 15.34
C SER A 463 -16.37 -4.40 15.43
N HIS A 464 -17.52 -3.72 15.35
CA HIS A 464 -18.81 -4.34 15.20
C HIS A 464 -19.15 -4.46 13.71
N ILE A 465 -19.37 -5.67 13.24
CA ILE A 465 -19.54 -5.99 11.83
C ILE A 465 -20.93 -6.57 11.58
N VAL A 466 -21.62 -6.00 10.61
CA VAL A 466 -22.89 -6.52 10.07
C VAL A 466 -22.68 -6.79 8.58
N LEU A 467 -22.86 -8.03 8.18
CA LEU A 467 -22.69 -8.53 6.82
C LEU A 467 -24.04 -8.92 6.22
N ILE A 468 -24.27 -8.51 4.99
CA ILE A 468 -25.33 -9.04 4.13
C ILE A 468 -24.60 -9.90 3.10
N ASP A 469 -24.79 -11.21 3.18
CA ASP A 469 -24.10 -12.21 2.35
C ASP A 469 -25.08 -12.90 1.39
N THR A 470 -24.56 -13.33 0.24
CA THR A 470 -25.27 -14.18 -0.72
C THR A 470 -24.31 -15.28 -1.18
N GLY A 471 -24.60 -16.53 -0.79
CA GLY A 471 -23.79 -17.67 -1.21
C GLY A 471 -22.91 -18.27 -0.10
N ASN A 472 -23.24 -18.06 1.16
CA ASN A 472 -22.61 -18.68 2.33
C ASN A 472 -21.08 -18.44 2.44
N SER A 473 -20.62 -17.28 2.00
CA SER A 473 -19.19 -16.95 1.92
C SER A 473 -18.52 -16.77 3.28
N TYR A 474 -19.27 -16.36 4.32
CA TYR A 474 -18.74 -16.05 5.65
C TYR A 474 -19.08 -17.09 6.71
N GLN A 475 -19.71 -18.21 6.33
CA GLN A 475 -20.18 -19.24 7.25
C GLN A 475 -19.06 -19.81 8.12
N GLY A 476 -17.89 -20.18 7.52
CA GLY A 476 -16.77 -20.75 8.25
C GLY A 476 -16.22 -19.82 9.31
N LEU A 477 -15.97 -18.56 8.97
CA LEU A 477 -15.49 -17.54 9.90
C LEU A 477 -16.51 -17.22 11.01
N CYS A 478 -17.78 -17.10 10.63
CA CYS A 478 -18.87 -16.80 11.57
C CYS A 478 -19.03 -17.92 12.60
N GLU A 479 -19.02 -19.19 12.16
CA GLU A 479 -19.12 -20.35 13.02
C GLU A 479 -17.91 -20.49 13.96
N LEU A 480 -16.70 -20.22 13.46
CA LEU A 480 -15.51 -20.19 14.31
C LEU A 480 -15.64 -19.16 15.46
N ILE A 481 -16.11 -17.95 15.13
CA ILE A 481 -16.35 -16.89 16.11
C ILE A 481 -17.46 -17.30 17.08
N HIS A 482 -18.55 -17.90 16.58
CA HIS A 482 -19.68 -18.35 17.39
C HIS A 482 -19.27 -19.38 18.45
N ARG A 483 -18.56 -20.44 18.04
CA ARG A 483 -18.10 -21.47 18.96
C ARG A 483 -17.10 -20.92 19.97
N LYS A 484 -16.18 -20.08 19.55
CA LYS A 484 -15.18 -19.45 20.43
C LYS A 484 -15.81 -18.53 21.48
N THR A 485 -16.82 -17.74 21.12
CA THR A 485 -17.50 -16.80 22.02
C THR A 485 -18.71 -17.42 22.73
N LYS A 486 -18.92 -18.75 22.59
CA LYS A 486 -20.07 -19.46 23.15
C LYS A 486 -21.42 -18.82 22.81
N GLY A 487 -21.53 -18.31 21.58
CA GLY A 487 -22.74 -17.67 21.05
C GLY A 487 -22.92 -16.20 21.40
N GLU A 488 -21.95 -15.57 22.07
CA GLU A 488 -22.02 -14.12 22.29
C GLU A 488 -21.88 -13.35 20.99
N ASP A 489 -20.94 -13.74 20.12
CA ASP A 489 -20.72 -13.20 18.78
C ASP A 489 -20.86 -14.30 17.72
N GLY A 490 -20.69 -13.97 16.44
CA GLY A 490 -20.75 -14.93 15.35
C GLY A 490 -22.19 -15.42 15.09
N ILE A 491 -23.11 -14.50 14.92
CA ILE A 491 -24.51 -14.80 14.67
C ILE A 491 -24.73 -14.94 13.17
N TYR A 492 -25.13 -16.13 12.73
CA TYR A 492 -25.41 -16.43 11.33
C TYR A 492 -26.91 -16.59 11.13
N TYR A 493 -27.54 -15.60 10.48
CA TYR A 493 -28.95 -15.64 10.15
C TYR A 493 -29.13 -16.09 8.69
N THR A 494 -29.80 -17.22 8.50
CA THR A 494 -30.24 -17.69 7.20
C THR A 494 -31.76 -17.50 7.07
N TYR A 495 -32.23 -17.05 5.93
CA TYR A 495 -33.65 -17.05 5.61
C TYR A 495 -34.09 -18.45 5.17
N THR A 496 -34.98 -19.07 5.91
CA THR A 496 -35.72 -20.27 5.49
C THR A 496 -37.23 -20.00 5.72
N GLU A 497 -38.06 -20.72 5.00
CA GLU A 497 -39.52 -20.65 5.22
C GLU A 497 -39.93 -21.03 6.66
N GLU A 498 -39.13 -21.91 7.30
CA GLU A 498 -39.34 -22.35 8.67
C GLU A 498 -38.79 -21.37 9.73
N LYS A 499 -37.73 -20.61 9.39
CA LYS A 499 -37.11 -19.60 10.25
C LYS A 499 -36.86 -18.31 9.45
N PRO A 500 -37.91 -17.56 9.16
CA PRO A 500 -37.74 -16.32 8.41
C PRO A 500 -37.08 -15.23 9.24
N ILE A 501 -36.40 -14.31 8.55
CA ILE A 501 -35.90 -13.07 9.17
C ILE A 501 -37.14 -12.26 9.57
N SER A 502 -37.32 -11.99 10.86
CA SER A 502 -38.43 -11.24 11.41
C SER A 502 -37.93 -10.00 12.15
N PHE A 503 -38.66 -8.90 12.02
CA PHE A 503 -38.32 -7.60 12.59
C PHE A 503 -39.59 -6.85 12.98
N ASN A 504 -39.49 -6.00 13.99
CA ASN A 504 -40.59 -5.11 14.36
C ASN A 504 -40.11 -3.65 14.30
N PRO A 505 -40.51 -2.89 13.26
CA PRO A 505 -40.08 -1.49 13.11
C PRO A 505 -40.59 -0.58 14.24
N PHE A 506 -41.69 -0.95 14.89
CA PHE A 506 -42.29 -0.19 15.99
C PHE A 506 -41.76 -0.58 17.37
N PHE A 507 -40.91 -1.56 17.48
CA PHE A 507 -40.33 -1.95 18.74
C PHE A 507 -39.35 -0.90 19.31
N THR A 508 -39.56 -0.56 20.60
CA THR A 508 -38.62 0.24 21.42
C THR A 508 -38.76 -0.18 22.87
N ASP A 509 -37.66 -0.27 23.61
CA ASP A 509 -37.62 -0.72 25.00
C ASP A 509 -38.34 0.26 25.95
N ASP A 510 -38.39 1.56 25.59
CA ASP A 510 -38.87 2.64 26.47
C ASP A 510 -40.07 3.44 25.90
N TYR A 511 -40.65 2.95 24.81
CA TYR A 511 -41.74 3.67 24.10
C TYR A 511 -41.36 5.08 23.62
N LYS A 512 -40.03 5.37 23.51
CA LYS A 512 -39.57 6.65 22.98
C LYS A 512 -39.22 6.53 21.53
N PHE A 513 -39.79 7.35 20.69
CA PHE A 513 -39.57 7.40 19.25
C PHE A 513 -38.93 8.73 18.89
N SER A 514 -37.67 8.71 18.46
CA SER A 514 -36.99 9.89 17.92
C SER A 514 -37.62 10.28 16.57
N VAL A 515 -37.35 11.50 16.11
CA VAL A 515 -37.81 11.98 14.81
C VAL A 515 -37.30 11.05 13.70
N GLU A 516 -36.04 10.65 13.80
CA GLU A 516 -35.39 9.76 12.82
C GLU A 516 -36.03 8.36 12.82
N LYS A 517 -36.41 7.79 13.98
CA LYS A 517 -37.09 6.50 14.03
C LYS A 517 -38.44 6.57 13.34
N LYS A 518 -39.16 7.67 13.50
CA LYS A 518 -40.45 7.90 12.79
C LYS A 518 -40.24 8.01 11.26
N ASP A 519 -39.18 8.72 10.85
CA ASP A 519 -38.82 8.83 9.44
C ASP A 519 -38.37 7.49 8.85
N SER A 520 -37.67 6.68 9.60
CA SER A 520 -37.25 5.33 9.20
C SER A 520 -38.47 4.41 8.99
N ILE A 521 -39.41 4.40 9.94
CA ILE A 521 -40.68 3.65 9.83
C ILE A 521 -41.48 4.12 8.59
N LYS A 522 -41.62 5.44 8.41
CA LYS A 522 -42.29 6.00 7.23
C LYS A 522 -41.63 5.53 5.93
N THR A 523 -40.32 5.62 5.84
CA THR A 523 -39.54 5.20 4.64
C THR A 523 -39.75 3.72 4.33
N LEU A 524 -39.68 2.87 5.37
CA LEU A 524 -39.98 1.45 5.22
C LEU A 524 -41.37 1.20 4.67
N LEU A 525 -42.38 1.81 5.29
CA LEU A 525 -43.77 1.65 4.83
C LEU A 525 -43.99 2.16 3.41
N LEU A 526 -43.37 3.25 3.00
CA LEU A 526 -43.40 3.75 1.62
C LEU A 526 -42.77 2.75 0.64
N ALA A 527 -41.65 2.16 0.99
CA ALA A 527 -40.98 1.16 0.15
C ALA A 527 -41.81 -0.13 0.01
N LEU A 528 -42.55 -0.52 1.05
CA LEU A 528 -43.44 -1.66 1.03
C LEU A 528 -44.72 -1.40 0.22
N TRP A 529 -45.15 -0.13 0.20
CA TRP A 529 -46.40 0.27 -0.47
C TRP A 529 -46.23 0.48 -1.95
N LYS A 530 -45.13 1.11 -2.38
CA LYS A 530 -44.89 1.51 -3.77
C LYS A 530 -43.94 0.54 -4.46
N GLY A 531 -44.33 0.11 -5.67
CA GLY A 531 -43.46 -0.67 -6.55
C GLY A 531 -42.27 0.11 -7.08
N GLU A 532 -41.33 -0.54 -7.71
CA GLU A 532 -40.08 0.04 -8.21
C GLU A 532 -40.26 1.21 -9.19
N ASP A 533 -41.36 1.19 -9.98
CA ASP A 533 -41.64 2.19 -11.00
C ASP A 533 -42.61 3.30 -10.52
N GLU A 534 -43.12 3.23 -9.30
CA GLU A 534 -44.07 4.17 -8.77
C GLU A 534 -43.45 5.37 -8.07
N LYS A 535 -43.73 6.58 -8.48
CA LYS A 535 -43.28 7.82 -7.85
C LYS A 535 -44.04 8.11 -6.55
N ILE A 536 -43.30 8.30 -5.46
CA ILE A 536 -43.84 8.77 -4.19
C ILE A 536 -44.07 10.27 -4.24
N THR A 537 -45.29 10.73 -3.99
CA THR A 537 -45.62 12.15 -3.92
C THR A 537 -45.29 12.74 -2.54
N LYS A 538 -45.11 14.06 -2.47
CA LYS A 538 -44.93 14.77 -1.19
C LYS A 538 -46.11 14.59 -0.26
N THR A 539 -47.31 14.53 -0.80
CA THR A 539 -48.57 14.34 -0.04
C THR A 539 -48.62 12.94 0.57
N GLU A 540 -48.31 11.89 -0.20
CA GLU A 540 -48.26 10.53 0.30
C GLU A 540 -47.25 10.38 1.44
N SER A 541 -46.02 10.92 1.26
CA SER A 541 -45.01 10.90 2.30
C SER A 541 -45.41 11.71 3.53
N GLY A 542 -46.03 12.85 3.38
CA GLY A 542 -46.53 13.69 4.47
C GLY A 542 -47.65 13.04 5.26
N GLU A 543 -48.66 12.48 4.59
CA GLU A 543 -49.77 11.82 5.23
C GLU A 543 -49.40 10.55 5.95
N LEU A 544 -48.51 9.73 5.38
CA LEU A 544 -47.99 8.55 6.06
C LEU A 544 -47.14 8.92 7.30
N GLY A 545 -46.35 9.99 7.20
CA GLY A 545 -45.63 10.52 8.34
C GLY A 545 -46.52 11.00 9.49
N SER A 546 -47.67 11.62 9.12
CA SER A 546 -48.71 12.04 10.08
C SER A 546 -49.37 10.84 10.74
N ALA A 547 -49.69 9.79 9.97
CA ALA A 547 -50.27 8.55 10.44
C ALA A 547 -49.34 7.83 11.45
N VAL A 548 -48.09 7.66 11.09
CA VAL A 548 -47.05 7.07 11.95
C VAL A 548 -46.93 7.86 13.26
N SER A 549 -46.89 9.20 13.18
CA SER A 549 -46.80 10.06 14.36
C SER A 549 -48.03 9.99 15.26
N ALA A 550 -49.21 9.87 14.67
CA ALA A 550 -50.45 9.74 15.41
C ALA A 550 -50.57 8.36 16.08
N TYR A 551 -50.24 7.29 15.41
CA TYR A 551 -50.16 5.95 15.99
C TYR A 551 -49.17 5.90 17.17
N ILE A 552 -47.99 6.46 17.01
CA ILE A 552 -46.98 6.51 18.08
C ILE A 552 -47.51 7.27 19.30
N ARG A 553 -48.21 8.39 19.14
CA ARG A 553 -48.87 9.09 20.24
C ARG A 553 -49.89 8.20 20.94
N ARG A 554 -50.66 7.41 20.19
CA ARG A 554 -51.65 6.50 20.75
C ARG A 554 -51.02 5.40 21.62
N ILE A 555 -49.98 4.74 21.14
CA ILE A 555 -49.29 3.70 21.94
C ILE A 555 -48.52 4.28 23.15
N GLN A 556 -48.08 5.54 23.08
CA GLN A 556 -47.48 6.23 24.23
C GLN A 556 -48.52 6.56 25.32
N GLN A 557 -49.79 6.83 24.93
CA GLN A 557 -50.90 7.10 25.82
C GLN A 557 -51.53 5.83 26.38
N ASN A 558 -51.59 4.78 25.60
CA ASN A 558 -52.16 3.48 25.99
C ASN A 558 -51.10 2.35 25.82
N ARG A 559 -50.45 1.99 26.93
CA ARG A 559 -49.38 0.99 26.94
C ARG A 559 -49.89 -0.46 26.88
N ASP A 560 -51.22 -0.69 26.87
CA ASP A 560 -51.78 -2.02 26.65
C ASP A 560 -51.70 -2.45 25.18
N ILE A 561 -51.41 -1.49 24.27
CA ILE A 561 -51.22 -1.76 22.87
C ILE A 561 -49.75 -2.15 22.63
N ALA A 562 -49.52 -3.41 22.31
CA ALA A 562 -48.18 -3.85 21.88
C ALA A 562 -47.79 -3.19 20.56
N PRO A 563 -46.67 -2.41 20.47
CA PRO A 563 -46.25 -1.81 19.21
C PRO A 563 -45.88 -2.86 18.18
N SER A 564 -46.61 -2.92 17.07
CA SER A 564 -46.32 -3.84 15.95
C SER A 564 -46.86 -3.30 14.64
N PHE A 565 -46.49 -3.90 13.52
CA PHE A 565 -47.12 -3.59 12.22
C PHE A 565 -48.59 -3.94 12.24
N ASP A 566 -49.00 -5.03 12.84
CA ASP A 566 -50.41 -5.44 12.93
C ASP A 566 -51.28 -4.38 13.64
N THR A 567 -50.81 -3.87 14.78
CA THR A 567 -51.55 -2.86 15.50
C THR A 567 -51.51 -1.49 14.81
N PHE A 568 -50.47 -1.19 14.05
CA PHE A 568 -50.44 -0.03 13.16
C PHE A 568 -51.43 -0.18 12.00
N TYR A 569 -51.46 -1.35 11.37
CA TYR A 569 -52.39 -1.63 10.27
C TYR A 569 -53.85 -1.54 10.74
N GLU A 570 -54.14 -2.08 11.90
CA GLU A 570 -55.49 -1.97 12.52
C GLU A 570 -55.87 -0.52 12.83
N TYR A 571 -54.90 0.28 13.32
CA TYR A 571 -55.08 1.72 13.51
C TYR A 571 -55.41 2.45 12.18
N MET A 572 -54.69 2.15 11.12
CA MET A 572 -54.91 2.70 9.80
C MET A 572 -56.32 2.36 9.30
N LEU A 573 -56.72 1.10 9.46
CA LEU A 573 -58.04 0.57 9.01
C LEU A 573 -59.21 1.18 9.79
N ASN A 574 -59.13 1.25 11.09
CA ASN A 574 -60.26 1.54 11.97
C ASN A 574 -60.34 3.00 12.41
N ASP A 575 -59.21 3.64 12.70
CA ASP A 575 -59.16 4.96 13.33
C ASP A 575 -58.63 6.03 12.39
N TYR A 576 -57.47 5.89 11.79
CA TYR A 576 -56.90 6.90 10.91
C TYR A 576 -57.79 7.21 9.69
N ARG A 577 -58.41 6.20 9.14
CA ARG A 577 -59.39 6.35 8.08
C ARG A 577 -60.56 7.29 8.46
N LYS A 578 -61.05 7.20 9.72
CA LYS A 578 -62.09 8.10 10.26
C LYS A 578 -61.53 9.49 10.52
N GLU A 579 -60.29 9.59 11.03
CA GLU A 579 -59.63 10.87 11.24
C GLU A 579 -59.44 11.64 9.94
N LEU A 580 -59.02 10.95 8.84
CA LEU A 580 -58.92 11.57 7.51
C LEU A 580 -60.26 12.09 7.00
N ALA A 581 -61.35 11.34 7.24
CA ALA A 581 -62.67 11.73 6.78
C ALA A 581 -63.26 12.91 7.60
N ALA A 582 -62.83 13.11 8.85
CA ALA A 582 -63.27 14.14 9.74
C ALA A 582 -62.50 15.47 9.66
N ARG A 583 -61.39 15.53 8.88
CA ARG A 583 -60.58 16.75 8.74
C ARG A 583 -61.27 17.84 7.94
N ASP A 584 -61.06 19.11 8.29
CA ASP A 584 -61.56 20.28 7.57
C ASP A 584 -60.96 20.38 6.19
N ILE A 585 -59.69 20.08 6.02
CA ILE A 585 -58.97 19.97 4.74
C ILE A 585 -59.00 18.50 4.31
N LYS A 586 -59.78 18.20 3.30
CA LYS A 586 -59.91 16.83 2.77
C LYS A 586 -58.75 16.50 1.87
N VAL A 587 -58.08 15.39 2.17
CA VAL A 587 -57.08 14.79 1.29
C VAL A 587 -57.84 14.00 0.21
N SER A 588 -57.57 14.29 -1.06
CA SER A 588 -58.21 13.55 -2.16
C SER A 588 -57.70 12.12 -2.22
N ARG A 589 -58.52 11.18 -2.78
CA ARG A 589 -58.06 9.80 -3.02
C ARG A 589 -56.90 9.73 -4.05
N GLU A 590 -56.75 10.73 -4.90
CA GLU A 590 -55.67 10.84 -5.87
C GLU A 590 -54.36 11.24 -5.18
N ASP A 591 -54.43 12.04 -4.10
CA ASP A 591 -53.27 12.52 -3.34
C ASP A 591 -52.75 11.52 -2.27
N PHE A 592 -53.69 10.77 -1.62
CA PHE A 592 -53.35 9.70 -0.66
C PHE A 592 -54.45 8.64 -0.66
N ASN A 593 -54.14 7.47 -1.26
CA ASN A 593 -55.13 6.38 -1.36
C ASN A 593 -54.90 5.35 -0.23
N ILE A 594 -55.59 5.56 0.90
CA ILE A 594 -55.54 4.68 2.07
C ILE A 594 -56.03 3.26 1.76
N ASP A 595 -56.99 3.10 0.84
CA ASP A 595 -57.54 1.79 0.44
C ASP A 595 -56.50 1.00 -0.35
N ASN A 596 -55.75 1.65 -1.26
CA ASN A 596 -54.62 1.07 -1.97
C ASN A 596 -53.49 0.70 -1.00
N PHE A 597 -53.14 1.61 -0.06
CA PHE A 597 -52.13 1.33 0.98
C PHE A 597 -52.49 0.07 1.79
N LEU A 598 -53.70 0.00 2.31
CA LEU A 598 -54.16 -1.16 3.10
C LEU A 598 -54.24 -2.43 2.24
N THR A 599 -54.70 -2.35 0.99
CA THR A 599 -54.74 -3.52 0.11
C THR A 599 -53.36 -4.07 -0.22
N THR A 600 -52.45 -3.19 -0.56
CA THR A 600 -51.03 -3.59 -0.89
C THR A 600 -50.31 -4.18 0.33
N LEU A 601 -50.46 -3.55 1.50
CA LEU A 601 -49.78 -3.99 2.72
C LEU A 601 -50.51 -5.12 3.47
N ARG A 602 -51.65 -5.58 3.02
CA ARG A 602 -52.37 -6.70 3.63
C ARG A 602 -51.55 -7.97 3.70
N GLN A 603 -50.63 -8.18 2.75
CA GLN A 603 -49.76 -9.35 2.75
C GLN A 603 -48.79 -9.43 3.95
N TYR A 604 -48.51 -8.31 4.60
CA TYR A 604 -47.62 -8.22 5.80
C TYR A 604 -48.44 -8.19 7.11
N TYR A 605 -49.74 -8.11 7.04
CA TYR A 605 -50.67 -8.13 8.17
C TYR A 605 -51.07 -9.56 8.48
N LYS A 606 -51.35 -9.84 9.73
CA LYS A 606 -51.83 -11.08 10.36
C LYS A 606 -52.59 -11.98 9.39
N GLY A 607 -52.07 -13.18 9.16
CA GLY A 607 -52.65 -14.14 8.22
C GLY A 607 -52.35 -13.86 6.72
N GLY A 608 -51.54 -12.85 6.42
CA GLY A 608 -51.00 -12.57 5.08
C GLY A 608 -49.77 -13.45 4.78
N ARG A 609 -49.31 -13.44 3.52
CA ARG A 609 -48.21 -14.30 3.04
C ARG A 609 -46.91 -13.98 3.75
N TYR A 610 -46.68 -12.76 4.20
CA TYR A 610 -45.44 -12.24 4.81
C TYR A 610 -45.70 -11.63 6.21
N ASP A 611 -46.71 -12.16 6.96
CA ASP A 611 -47.06 -11.65 8.30
C ASP A 611 -45.92 -11.79 9.34
N PHE A 612 -45.05 -12.77 9.15
CA PHE A 612 -43.86 -12.99 9.98
C PHE A 612 -42.85 -11.87 9.91
N LEU A 613 -42.84 -11.10 8.81
CA LEU A 613 -41.71 -10.23 8.45
C LEU A 613 -41.60 -8.99 9.38
N LEU A 614 -42.73 -8.41 9.79
CA LEU A 614 -42.81 -7.10 10.47
C LEU A 614 -43.38 -7.14 11.90
N ASN A 615 -43.70 -8.33 12.42
CA ASN A 615 -44.42 -8.52 13.67
C ASN A 615 -43.63 -9.33 14.72
N SER A 616 -42.30 -9.23 14.71
CA SER A 616 -41.47 -9.92 15.71
C SER A 616 -41.80 -9.46 17.12
N ASN A 617 -42.02 -10.41 18.03
CA ASN A 617 -42.17 -10.14 19.45
C ASN A 617 -40.83 -9.95 20.18
N GLU A 618 -39.74 -10.40 19.53
CA GLU A 618 -38.39 -10.28 20.04
C GLU A 618 -37.55 -9.56 18.99
N ASN A 619 -36.94 -8.44 19.38
CA ASN A 619 -35.93 -7.84 18.54
C ASN A 619 -34.68 -8.71 18.56
N ILE A 620 -34.15 -8.97 17.38
CA ILE A 620 -32.81 -9.48 17.23
C ILE A 620 -31.90 -8.51 17.99
N ASP A 621 -31.28 -8.94 19.10
CA ASP A 621 -30.31 -8.08 19.81
C ASP A 621 -29.05 -7.91 18.97
N LEU A 622 -29.13 -6.99 18.02
CA LEU A 622 -28.00 -6.60 17.21
C LEU A 622 -27.05 -5.64 17.95
N LEU A 623 -27.49 -5.07 19.07
CA LEU A 623 -26.79 -3.96 19.71
C LEU A 623 -25.42 -4.39 20.24
N HIS A 624 -25.37 -5.52 20.95
CA HIS A 624 -24.16 -5.98 21.63
C HIS A 624 -23.37 -7.03 20.86
N LYS A 625 -23.97 -7.72 19.89
CA LYS A 625 -23.31 -8.72 19.04
C LYS A 625 -22.34 -8.06 18.08
N ARG A 626 -21.06 -8.45 18.10
CA ARG A 626 -20.03 -7.77 17.30
C ARG A 626 -19.87 -8.32 15.88
N PHE A 627 -20.24 -9.57 15.63
CA PHE A 627 -20.14 -10.19 14.31
C PHE A 627 -21.47 -10.85 13.93
N ILE A 628 -22.13 -10.30 12.92
CA ILE A 628 -23.46 -10.73 12.48
C ILE A 628 -23.45 -10.88 10.96
N VAL A 629 -23.89 -12.02 10.48
CA VAL A 629 -24.06 -12.33 9.06
C VAL A 629 -25.53 -12.60 8.77
N PHE A 630 -26.10 -11.88 7.82
CA PHE A 630 -27.41 -12.14 7.23
C PHE A 630 -27.19 -12.81 5.88
N GLU A 631 -27.42 -14.11 5.81
CA GLU A 631 -27.41 -14.86 4.56
C GLU A 631 -28.78 -14.76 3.88
N ILE A 632 -28.82 -14.15 2.72
CA ILE A 632 -30.08 -13.83 2.03
C ILE A 632 -30.21 -14.50 0.65
N ASP A 633 -29.42 -15.55 0.38
CA ASP A 633 -29.42 -16.27 -0.91
C ASP A 633 -30.81 -16.78 -1.29
N ALA A 634 -31.58 -17.32 -0.33
CA ALA A 634 -32.92 -17.85 -0.53
C ALA A 634 -33.96 -16.76 -0.97
N VAL A 635 -33.70 -15.48 -0.68
CA VAL A 635 -34.63 -14.38 -1.01
C VAL A 635 -34.10 -13.46 -2.11
N LYS A 636 -32.83 -13.60 -2.53
CA LYS A 636 -32.20 -12.70 -3.50
C LYS A 636 -32.92 -12.60 -4.85
N ASP A 637 -33.59 -13.66 -5.29
CA ASP A 637 -34.32 -13.71 -6.57
C ASP A 637 -35.80 -13.36 -6.42
N ASN A 638 -36.25 -13.08 -5.18
CA ASN A 638 -37.62 -12.62 -4.92
C ASN A 638 -37.65 -11.09 -4.93
N ALA A 639 -38.16 -10.52 -6.01
CA ALA A 639 -38.23 -9.08 -6.22
C ALA A 639 -39.07 -8.32 -5.15
N GLU A 640 -39.97 -8.99 -4.45
CA GLU A 640 -40.79 -8.39 -3.39
C GLU A 640 -40.11 -8.46 -2.01
N LEU A 641 -39.49 -9.60 -1.67
CA LEU A 641 -38.90 -9.81 -0.34
C LEU A 641 -37.49 -9.24 -0.20
N PHE A 642 -36.65 -9.36 -1.22
CA PHE A 642 -35.24 -8.99 -1.14
C PHE A 642 -34.98 -7.52 -0.75
N PRO A 643 -35.65 -6.53 -1.39
CA PRO A 643 -35.51 -5.13 -0.99
C PRO A 643 -35.96 -4.89 0.46
N VAL A 644 -37.04 -5.52 0.86
CA VAL A 644 -37.64 -5.36 2.21
C VAL A 644 -36.69 -5.88 3.29
N VAL A 645 -36.24 -7.11 3.13
CA VAL A 645 -35.30 -7.74 4.11
C VAL A 645 -34.03 -6.89 4.22
N THR A 646 -33.50 -6.39 3.11
CA THR A 646 -32.32 -5.54 3.11
C THR A 646 -32.57 -4.21 3.84
N ILE A 647 -33.73 -3.56 3.65
CA ILE A 647 -34.09 -2.34 4.40
C ILE A 647 -34.18 -2.63 5.90
N ILE A 648 -34.78 -3.75 6.30
CA ILE A 648 -34.89 -4.13 7.71
C ILE A 648 -33.51 -4.27 8.35
N ILE A 649 -32.60 -4.96 7.67
CA ILE A 649 -31.22 -5.14 8.12
C ILE A 649 -30.49 -3.80 8.25
N MET A 650 -30.67 -2.93 7.27
CA MET A 650 -30.07 -1.59 7.29
C MET A 650 -30.61 -0.72 8.43
N GLU A 651 -31.92 -0.77 8.70
CA GLU A 651 -32.50 -0.04 9.82
C GLU A 651 -31.94 -0.53 11.17
N ALA A 652 -31.85 -1.85 11.33
CA ALA A 652 -31.23 -2.45 12.50
C ALA A 652 -29.79 -1.95 12.69
N PHE A 653 -29.02 -1.86 11.61
CA PHE A 653 -27.66 -1.32 11.63
C PHE A 653 -27.61 0.18 12.01
N ILE A 654 -28.52 1.01 11.51
CA ILE A 654 -28.59 2.43 11.87
C ILE A 654 -28.89 2.58 13.35
N ASN A 655 -29.77 1.77 13.92
CA ASN A 655 -30.03 1.78 15.37
C ASN A 655 -28.75 1.47 16.17
N LYS A 656 -27.95 0.49 15.70
CA LYS A 656 -26.64 0.16 16.28
C LYS A 656 -25.66 1.34 16.16
N LEU A 657 -25.61 2.02 15.02
CA LEU A 657 -24.77 3.19 14.82
C LEU A 657 -25.05 4.29 15.83
N ARG A 658 -26.32 4.55 16.14
CA ARG A 658 -26.74 5.66 17.00
C ARG A 658 -26.54 5.38 18.49
N ARG A 659 -26.75 4.14 18.92
CA ARG A 659 -26.69 3.76 20.34
C ARG A 659 -25.27 3.47 20.83
N LEU A 660 -24.42 2.86 20.02
CA LEU A 660 -23.03 2.53 20.40
C LEU A 660 -22.11 3.71 20.06
N LYS A 661 -21.67 4.44 21.07
CA LYS A 661 -20.73 5.56 20.92
C LYS A 661 -19.29 5.09 21.10
N GLY A 662 -18.35 5.65 20.34
CA GLY A 662 -16.91 5.39 20.50
C GLY A 662 -16.43 4.04 19.96
N VAL A 663 -17.31 3.23 19.38
CA VAL A 663 -17.00 1.90 18.84
C VAL A 663 -17.09 1.97 17.30
N ARG A 664 -16.18 1.30 16.61
CA ARG A 664 -16.23 1.16 15.14
C ARG A 664 -17.32 0.20 14.72
N LYS A 665 -18.07 0.56 13.71
CA LYS A 665 -19.16 -0.25 13.16
C LYS A 665 -19.00 -0.33 11.65
N MET A 666 -19.21 -1.50 11.09
CA MET A 666 -19.16 -1.74 9.65
C MET A 666 -20.46 -2.36 9.17
N LEU A 667 -20.98 -1.86 8.05
CA LEU A 667 -21.98 -2.55 7.26
C LEU A 667 -21.34 -2.96 5.93
N ILE A 668 -21.43 -4.23 5.62
CA ILE A 668 -20.91 -4.80 4.38
C ILE A 668 -22.09 -5.37 3.60
N CYS A 669 -22.25 -4.91 2.36
CA CYS A 669 -23.31 -5.36 1.46
C CYS A 669 -22.67 -6.06 0.27
N GLU A 670 -22.79 -7.38 0.20
CA GLU A 670 -22.43 -8.17 -0.99
C GLU A 670 -23.63 -8.27 -1.94
N GLU A 671 -23.37 -8.13 -3.24
CA GLU A 671 -24.36 -8.19 -4.33
C GLU A 671 -25.60 -7.31 -4.10
N ALA A 672 -25.41 -6.21 -3.36
CA ALA A 672 -26.49 -5.28 -3.02
C ALA A 672 -27.11 -4.57 -4.24
N TRP A 673 -26.55 -4.73 -5.43
CA TRP A 673 -26.97 -4.07 -6.67
C TRP A 673 -28.43 -4.40 -7.05
N LYS A 674 -28.91 -5.61 -6.77
CA LYS A 674 -30.32 -5.95 -6.99
C LYS A 674 -31.27 -5.09 -6.14
N ALA A 675 -30.91 -4.90 -4.87
CA ALA A 675 -31.64 -3.98 -4.00
C ALA A 675 -31.44 -2.51 -4.39
N LEU A 676 -30.33 -2.17 -5.03
CA LEU A 676 -29.98 -0.82 -5.47
C LEU A 676 -30.73 -0.40 -6.75
N SER A 677 -31.36 -1.30 -7.47
CA SER A 677 -32.22 -1.00 -8.61
C SER A 677 -33.52 -0.26 -8.18
N SER A 678 -33.96 -0.46 -6.93
CA SER A 678 -35.11 0.24 -6.37
C SER A 678 -34.76 1.70 -6.02
N PRO A 679 -35.53 2.72 -6.51
CA PRO A 679 -35.29 4.12 -6.21
C PRO A 679 -35.36 4.46 -4.71
N SER A 680 -36.27 3.86 -3.96
CA SER A 680 -36.41 4.06 -2.52
C SER A 680 -35.20 3.52 -1.74
N MET A 681 -34.68 2.39 -2.18
CA MET A 681 -33.49 1.79 -1.59
C MET A 681 -32.23 2.61 -1.89
N SER A 682 -32.09 3.10 -3.11
CA SER A 682 -30.99 3.97 -3.51
C SER A 682 -30.93 5.24 -2.66
N GLU A 683 -32.07 5.89 -2.40
CA GLU A 683 -32.16 7.06 -1.51
C GLU A 683 -31.79 6.71 -0.05
N TYR A 684 -32.17 5.54 0.43
CA TYR A 684 -31.82 5.07 1.77
C TYR A 684 -30.29 4.81 1.92
N LEU A 685 -29.69 4.15 0.95
CA LEU A 685 -28.24 3.94 0.92
C LEU A 685 -27.49 5.26 0.82
N LYS A 686 -27.95 6.18 0.00
CA LYS A 686 -27.39 7.54 -0.07
C LYS A 686 -27.42 8.25 1.27
N TYR A 687 -28.52 8.14 2.01
CA TYR A 687 -28.63 8.66 3.38
C TYR A 687 -27.61 7.97 4.31
N MET A 688 -27.52 6.66 4.24
CA MET A 688 -26.61 5.88 5.07
C MET A 688 -25.14 6.22 4.81
N TYR A 689 -24.70 6.26 3.55
CA TYR A 689 -23.34 6.62 3.17
C TYR A 689 -22.92 8.02 3.66
N LYS A 690 -23.85 8.97 3.64
CA LYS A 690 -23.64 10.32 4.18
C LYS A 690 -23.61 10.37 5.72
N THR A 691 -24.30 9.47 6.38
CA THR A 691 -24.56 9.53 7.82
C THR A 691 -23.56 8.70 8.63
N VAL A 692 -23.14 7.57 8.10
CA VAL A 692 -22.31 6.55 8.77
C VAL A 692 -21.02 7.12 9.37
N ARG A 693 -20.35 8.03 8.67
CA ARG A 693 -19.09 8.63 9.11
C ARG A 693 -19.24 9.42 10.44
N LYS A 694 -20.42 10.03 10.70
CA LYS A 694 -20.67 10.81 11.93
C LYS A 694 -20.70 9.97 13.19
N TYR A 695 -20.87 8.65 13.06
CA TYR A 695 -21.02 7.71 14.13
C TYR A 695 -19.87 6.71 14.24
N PHE A 696 -18.70 7.05 13.72
CA PHE A 696 -17.55 6.15 13.65
C PHE A 696 -17.93 4.83 12.96
N GLY A 697 -18.64 4.96 11.85
CA GLY A 697 -19.09 3.85 11.03
C GLY A 697 -18.43 3.83 9.66
N GLU A 698 -18.47 2.67 9.00
CA GLU A 698 -17.98 2.40 7.66
C GLU A 698 -19.04 1.64 6.89
N ALA A 699 -19.27 2.01 5.63
CA ALA A 699 -20.09 1.25 4.71
C ALA A 699 -19.19 0.68 3.59
N ILE A 700 -19.37 -0.60 3.31
CA ILE A 700 -18.61 -1.31 2.26
C ILE A 700 -19.64 -1.94 1.32
N VAL A 701 -19.56 -1.60 0.04
CA VAL A 701 -20.32 -2.25 -1.02
C VAL A 701 -19.35 -3.10 -1.85
N VAL A 702 -19.75 -4.33 -2.06
CA VAL A 702 -18.98 -5.33 -2.79
C VAL A 702 -19.79 -5.77 -4.00
N THR A 703 -19.21 -5.69 -5.21
CA THR A 703 -19.89 -6.07 -6.45
C THR A 703 -19.00 -6.90 -7.37
N GLN A 704 -19.63 -7.68 -8.24
CA GLN A 704 -18.95 -8.48 -9.26
C GLN A 704 -18.91 -7.79 -10.61
N GLU A 705 -19.92 -6.99 -10.94
CA GLU A 705 -20.08 -6.38 -12.24
C GLU A 705 -20.20 -4.86 -12.15
N VAL A 706 -19.51 -4.20 -13.05
CA VAL A 706 -19.51 -2.72 -13.16
C VAL A 706 -20.82 -2.23 -13.76
N ASP A 707 -21.38 -3.01 -14.70
CA ASP A 707 -22.61 -2.66 -15.41
C ASP A 707 -23.82 -2.55 -14.46
N ASP A 708 -23.81 -3.30 -13.35
CA ASP A 708 -24.82 -3.24 -12.29
C ASP A 708 -24.86 -1.86 -11.61
N ILE A 709 -23.72 -1.19 -11.52
CA ILE A 709 -23.61 0.13 -10.90
C ILE A 709 -23.94 1.24 -11.90
N ILE A 710 -23.60 1.02 -13.17
CA ILE A 710 -23.84 2.01 -14.26
C ILE A 710 -25.34 2.18 -14.52
N SER A 711 -26.13 1.12 -14.36
CA SER A 711 -27.57 1.11 -14.62
C SER A 711 -28.38 2.05 -13.71
N SER A 712 -27.83 2.41 -12.52
CA SER A 712 -28.48 3.36 -11.61
C SER A 712 -27.63 4.63 -11.40
N PRO A 713 -28.01 5.78 -12.01
CA PRO A 713 -27.30 7.05 -11.82
C PRO A 713 -27.22 7.49 -10.35
N ILE A 714 -28.27 7.20 -9.56
CA ILE A 714 -28.34 7.54 -8.12
C ILE A 714 -27.30 6.77 -7.33
N VAL A 715 -27.06 5.53 -7.66
CA VAL A 715 -26.10 4.65 -7.00
C VAL A 715 -24.67 5.06 -7.31
N LYS A 716 -24.38 5.37 -8.57
CA LYS A 716 -23.08 5.85 -9.00
C LYS A 716 -22.63 7.06 -8.18
N GLU A 717 -23.50 8.07 -8.06
CA GLU A 717 -23.21 9.26 -7.29
C GLU A 717 -23.15 9.00 -5.78
N ALA A 718 -24.00 8.14 -5.24
CA ALA A 718 -24.06 7.91 -3.80
C ALA A 718 -22.93 7.02 -3.28
N ILE A 719 -22.61 5.93 -3.95
CA ILE A 719 -21.63 4.95 -3.48
C ILE A 719 -20.22 5.33 -3.91
N ILE A 720 -19.98 5.51 -5.22
CA ILE A 720 -18.63 5.76 -5.74
C ILE A 720 -18.07 7.08 -5.22
N THR A 721 -18.88 8.14 -5.24
CA THR A 721 -18.46 9.48 -4.79
C THR A 721 -18.24 9.54 -3.26
N ASN A 722 -18.92 8.71 -2.49
CA ASN A 722 -18.75 8.66 -1.03
C ASN A 722 -17.90 7.47 -0.56
N SER A 723 -17.14 6.84 -1.45
CA SER A 723 -16.15 5.81 -1.13
C SER A 723 -14.77 6.29 -1.50
N ASP A 724 -14.06 6.85 -0.54
CA ASP A 724 -12.69 7.34 -0.77
C ASP A 724 -11.69 6.19 -0.87
N CYS A 725 -11.99 5.04 -0.29
CA CYS A 725 -11.22 3.82 -0.47
C CYS A 725 -11.85 2.96 -1.56
N LYS A 726 -11.09 2.68 -2.62
CA LYS A 726 -11.49 1.78 -3.70
C LYS A 726 -10.58 0.56 -3.71
N ILE A 727 -11.17 -0.63 -3.81
CA ILE A 727 -10.46 -1.91 -3.77
C ILE A 727 -10.85 -2.70 -5.01
N LEU A 728 -9.89 -3.00 -5.87
CA LEU A 728 -10.12 -3.76 -7.09
C LEU A 728 -9.30 -5.05 -7.08
N LEU A 729 -9.98 -6.15 -7.37
CA LEU A 729 -9.36 -7.43 -7.60
C LEU A 729 -9.09 -7.62 -9.11
N ASP A 730 -8.60 -8.79 -9.53
CA ASP A 730 -8.20 -9.07 -10.90
C ASP A 730 -9.29 -8.69 -11.94
N GLN A 731 -8.95 -7.77 -12.83
CA GLN A 731 -9.84 -7.23 -13.87
C GLN A 731 -9.55 -7.78 -15.27
N LYS A 732 -8.81 -8.88 -15.40
CA LYS A 732 -8.45 -9.47 -16.73
C LYS A 732 -9.66 -9.72 -17.63
N LYS A 733 -10.80 -10.11 -17.07
CA LYS A 733 -12.05 -10.29 -17.83
C LYS A 733 -12.53 -9.01 -18.50
N TYR A 734 -12.22 -7.85 -17.94
CA TYR A 734 -12.67 -6.53 -18.41
C TYR A 734 -11.56 -5.69 -19.03
N MET A 735 -10.40 -6.27 -19.33
CA MET A 735 -9.24 -5.54 -19.88
C MET A 735 -9.60 -4.71 -21.11
N ASN A 736 -10.45 -5.23 -22.00
CA ASN A 736 -10.88 -4.53 -23.22
C ASN A 736 -11.85 -3.37 -22.97
N LYS A 737 -12.54 -3.36 -21.83
CA LYS A 737 -13.52 -2.34 -21.44
C LYS A 737 -13.03 -1.50 -20.25
N PHE A 738 -11.78 -1.65 -19.85
CA PHE A 738 -11.27 -1.05 -18.63
C PHE A 738 -11.26 0.48 -18.65
N ASP A 739 -11.14 1.10 -19.81
CA ASP A 739 -11.22 2.56 -19.95
C ASP A 739 -12.57 3.13 -19.45
N GLY A 740 -13.65 2.37 -19.62
CA GLY A 740 -14.97 2.70 -19.05
C GLY A 740 -14.95 2.63 -17.52
N ILE A 741 -14.32 1.60 -16.94
CA ILE A 741 -14.15 1.45 -15.49
C ILE A 741 -13.27 2.58 -14.94
N GLN A 742 -12.16 2.87 -15.61
CA GLN A 742 -11.25 3.96 -15.27
C GLN A 742 -11.97 5.29 -15.17
N SER A 743 -12.71 5.65 -16.22
CA SER A 743 -13.49 6.90 -16.26
C SER A 743 -14.58 6.94 -15.18
N MET A 744 -15.28 5.85 -14.96
CA MET A 744 -16.36 5.76 -13.97
C MET A 744 -15.87 5.92 -12.54
N LEU A 745 -14.75 5.25 -12.21
CA LEU A 745 -14.18 5.29 -10.87
C LEU A 745 -13.26 6.49 -10.65
N GLY A 746 -12.97 7.28 -11.69
CA GLY A 746 -12.06 8.42 -11.64
C GLY A 746 -10.62 8.00 -11.38
N LEU A 747 -10.17 6.89 -11.98
CA LEU A 747 -8.82 6.36 -11.78
C LEU A 747 -7.81 7.07 -12.68
N THR A 748 -6.61 7.28 -12.17
CA THR A 748 -5.47 7.79 -12.92
C THR A 748 -4.84 6.70 -13.81
N ASP A 749 -3.99 7.09 -14.76
CA ASP A 749 -3.28 6.12 -15.60
C ASP A 749 -2.30 5.24 -14.79
N LYS A 750 -1.72 5.79 -13.72
CA LYS A 750 -0.93 5.03 -12.73
C LYS A 750 -1.77 3.92 -12.09
N GLU A 751 -2.93 4.28 -11.56
CA GLU A 751 -3.84 3.33 -10.92
C GLU A 751 -4.33 2.26 -11.91
N LYS A 752 -4.61 2.65 -13.15
CA LYS A 752 -4.91 1.70 -14.25
C LYS A 752 -3.77 0.69 -14.44
N SER A 753 -2.52 1.16 -14.51
CA SER A 753 -1.35 0.30 -14.70
C SER A 753 -1.19 -0.68 -13.52
N GLN A 754 -1.35 -0.20 -12.30
CA GLN A 754 -1.33 -1.05 -11.11
C GLN A 754 -2.43 -2.11 -11.12
N ILE A 755 -3.67 -1.74 -11.46
CA ILE A 755 -4.82 -2.66 -11.48
C ILE A 755 -4.64 -3.73 -12.57
N LEU A 756 -4.20 -3.35 -13.76
CA LEU A 756 -3.99 -4.28 -14.87
C LEU A 756 -2.77 -5.20 -14.66
N SER A 757 -1.87 -4.85 -13.72
CA SER A 757 -0.73 -5.69 -13.32
C SER A 757 -1.08 -6.79 -12.32
N ILE A 758 -2.30 -6.80 -11.77
CA ILE A 758 -2.73 -7.78 -10.76
C ILE A 758 -2.58 -9.22 -11.28
N ASN A 759 -1.93 -10.07 -10.50
CA ASN A 759 -1.66 -11.48 -10.78
C ASN A 759 -0.89 -11.76 -12.07
N LEU A 760 -0.10 -10.82 -12.61
CA LEU A 760 0.75 -11.07 -13.78
C LEU A 760 2.03 -11.82 -13.42
N ALA A 761 2.62 -11.52 -12.27
CA ALA A 761 3.93 -12.04 -11.87
C ALA A 761 3.91 -12.70 -10.49
N ASN A 762 2.87 -13.48 -10.19
CA ASN A 762 2.76 -14.19 -8.93
C ASN A 762 3.94 -15.16 -8.74
N HIS A 763 4.49 -15.19 -7.54
CA HIS A 763 5.57 -16.09 -7.20
C HIS A 763 5.09 -17.56 -7.25
N PRO A 764 5.76 -18.47 -8.00
CA PRO A 764 5.26 -19.84 -8.24
C PRO A 764 5.21 -20.69 -6.97
N GLY A 765 6.04 -20.40 -5.96
CA GLY A 765 6.08 -21.12 -4.68
C GLY A 765 5.11 -20.63 -3.63
N ARG A 766 4.32 -19.58 -3.90
CA ARG A 766 3.38 -19.00 -2.92
C ARG A 766 1.96 -18.99 -3.48
N LYS A 767 0.98 -19.24 -2.62
CA LYS A 767 -0.45 -19.24 -2.99
C LYS A 767 -1.12 -17.97 -2.48
N TYR A 768 -1.40 -17.04 -3.38
CA TYR A 768 -2.11 -15.79 -3.06
C TYR A 768 -2.84 -15.24 -4.28
N LYS A 769 -3.72 -14.29 -4.02
CA LYS A 769 -4.29 -13.40 -5.03
C LYS A 769 -3.89 -11.98 -4.68
N GLU A 770 -3.59 -11.19 -5.70
CA GLU A 770 -3.29 -9.78 -5.50
C GLU A 770 -4.56 -8.94 -5.50
N VAL A 771 -4.52 -7.84 -4.79
CA VAL A 771 -5.58 -6.85 -4.68
C VAL A 771 -4.98 -5.45 -4.75
N TRP A 772 -5.59 -4.58 -5.53
CA TRP A 772 -5.26 -3.17 -5.58
C TRP A 772 -6.12 -2.40 -4.57
N ILE A 773 -5.47 -1.49 -3.82
CA ILE A 773 -6.11 -0.59 -2.87
C ILE A 773 -5.72 0.83 -3.21
N GLY A 774 -6.70 1.68 -3.47
CA GLY A 774 -6.54 3.10 -3.76
C GLY A 774 -7.29 3.98 -2.77
N LEU A 775 -6.65 5.05 -2.33
CA LEU A 775 -7.14 6.01 -1.36
C LEU A 775 -7.26 7.39 -2.02
N ASN A 776 -8.46 7.73 -2.46
CA ASN A 776 -8.85 9.02 -3.02
C ASN A 776 -7.93 9.54 -4.16
N GLY A 777 -7.34 8.64 -4.96
CA GLY A 777 -6.40 9.00 -6.05
C GLY A 777 -5.04 9.51 -5.59
N VAL A 778 -4.79 9.62 -4.28
CA VAL A 778 -3.54 10.13 -3.69
C VAL A 778 -2.53 9.01 -3.43
N GLN A 779 -2.99 7.92 -2.84
CA GLN A 779 -2.18 6.75 -2.51
C GLN A 779 -2.81 5.51 -3.11
N SER A 780 -2.00 4.68 -3.73
CA SER A 780 -2.48 3.42 -4.29
C SER A 780 -1.34 2.42 -4.44
N ALA A 781 -1.62 1.14 -4.15
CA ALA A 781 -0.67 0.05 -4.35
C ALA A 781 -1.38 -1.29 -4.53
N VAL A 782 -0.63 -2.29 -4.98
CA VAL A 782 -1.08 -3.68 -5.13
C VAL A 782 -0.43 -4.52 -4.04
N TYR A 783 -1.25 -5.24 -3.29
CA TYR A 783 -0.85 -6.11 -2.20
C TYR A 783 -1.24 -7.56 -2.47
N ALA A 784 -0.56 -8.50 -1.85
CA ALA A 784 -0.89 -9.90 -1.92
C ALA A 784 -1.75 -10.31 -0.71
N THR A 785 -2.90 -10.96 -0.98
CA THR A 785 -3.71 -11.63 0.04
C THR A 785 -3.16 -13.05 0.22
N GLU A 786 -2.04 -13.16 0.89
CA GLU A 786 -1.44 -14.43 1.28
C GLU A 786 -1.82 -14.74 2.73
N VAL A 787 -2.24 -15.96 2.99
CA VAL A 787 -2.76 -16.39 4.30
C VAL A 787 -2.22 -17.76 4.67
N SER A 788 -2.28 -18.08 5.95
CA SER A 788 -1.95 -19.41 6.47
C SER A 788 -2.96 -20.46 6.03
N ALA A 789 -2.57 -21.74 6.08
CA ALA A 789 -3.48 -22.86 5.80
C ALA A 789 -4.73 -22.87 6.69
N ALA A 790 -4.60 -22.46 7.97
CA ALA A 790 -5.73 -22.37 8.88
C ALA A 790 -6.71 -21.25 8.47
N GLU A 791 -6.20 -20.08 8.06
CA GLU A 791 -7.04 -19.01 7.53
C GLU A 791 -7.72 -19.43 6.23
N TYR A 792 -6.99 -20.11 5.32
CA TYR A 792 -7.55 -20.63 4.07
C TYR A 792 -8.74 -21.55 4.33
N LEU A 793 -8.59 -22.56 5.21
CA LEU A 793 -9.67 -23.48 5.57
C LEU A 793 -10.85 -22.80 6.27
N THR A 794 -10.60 -21.67 6.94
CA THR A 794 -11.67 -20.87 7.55
C THR A 794 -12.44 -20.06 6.52
N TYR A 795 -11.76 -19.55 5.47
CA TYR A 795 -12.35 -18.65 4.46
C TYR A 795 -12.82 -19.37 3.21
N THR A 796 -12.47 -20.65 3.02
CA THR A 796 -12.81 -21.39 1.80
C THR A 796 -14.31 -21.36 1.54
N THR A 797 -14.68 -21.14 0.28
CA THR A 797 -16.06 -21.25 -0.21
C THR A 797 -16.32 -22.58 -0.91
N GLU A 798 -15.30 -23.42 -1.02
CA GLU A 798 -15.40 -24.75 -1.63
C GLU A 798 -16.21 -25.68 -0.73
N GLU A 799 -17.32 -26.19 -1.24
CA GLU A 799 -18.29 -26.98 -0.47
C GLU A 799 -17.67 -28.27 0.10
N SER A 800 -16.84 -28.93 -0.69
CA SER A 800 -16.15 -30.16 -0.27
C SER A 800 -15.21 -29.91 0.91
N GLU A 801 -14.42 -28.85 0.88
CA GLU A 801 -13.50 -28.48 1.95
C GLU A 801 -14.25 -28.04 3.22
N LYS A 802 -15.31 -27.23 3.08
CA LYS A 802 -16.17 -26.86 4.21
C LYS A 802 -16.78 -28.07 4.89
N THR A 803 -17.35 -28.99 4.11
CA THR A 803 -17.98 -30.21 4.63
C THR A 803 -16.98 -31.04 5.42
N GLU A 804 -15.77 -31.19 4.93
CA GLU A 804 -14.70 -31.93 5.61
C GLU A 804 -14.29 -31.26 6.93
N VAL A 805 -14.14 -29.92 6.93
CA VAL A 805 -13.81 -29.15 8.15
C VAL A 805 -14.89 -29.33 9.22
N PHE A 806 -16.17 -29.22 8.85
CA PHE A 806 -17.28 -29.36 9.80
C PHE A 806 -17.45 -30.81 10.26
N ALA A 807 -17.31 -31.79 9.37
CA ALA A 807 -17.39 -33.21 9.75
C ALA A 807 -16.30 -33.58 10.78
N LEU A 808 -15.06 -33.15 10.53
CA LEU A 808 -13.98 -33.38 11.48
C LEU A 808 -14.19 -32.63 12.81
N ALA A 809 -14.79 -31.45 12.77
CA ALA A 809 -15.10 -30.72 13.99
C ALA A 809 -16.14 -31.48 14.85
N GLU A 810 -17.17 -32.05 14.24
CA GLU A 810 -18.16 -32.90 14.96
C GLU A 810 -17.53 -34.17 15.57
N GLU A 811 -16.62 -34.83 14.84
CA GLU A 811 -15.84 -35.94 15.36
C GLU A 811 -14.97 -35.57 16.56
N LEU A 812 -14.51 -34.32 16.62
CA LEU A 812 -13.70 -33.77 17.71
C LEU A 812 -14.52 -33.10 18.81
N GLY A 813 -15.82 -33.44 18.92
CA GLY A 813 -16.70 -32.92 19.96
C GLY A 813 -17.11 -31.48 19.79
N GLY A 814 -17.11 -30.98 18.56
CA GLY A 814 -17.49 -29.61 18.20
C GLY A 814 -16.33 -28.62 18.19
N ASP A 815 -15.09 -29.05 18.39
CA ASP A 815 -13.90 -28.16 18.36
C ASP A 815 -13.46 -27.85 16.93
N LEU A 816 -13.98 -26.77 16.38
CA LEU A 816 -13.68 -26.30 15.03
C LEU A 816 -12.24 -25.81 14.90
N GLU A 817 -11.68 -25.19 15.93
CA GLU A 817 -10.28 -24.71 15.93
C GLU A 817 -9.31 -25.89 15.80
N LEU A 818 -9.54 -26.96 16.56
CA LEU A 818 -8.73 -28.17 16.50
C LEU A 818 -8.88 -28.91 15.15
N ALA A 819 -10.08 -28.94 14.57
CA ALA A 819 -10.32 -29.53 13.26
C ALA A 819 -9.55 -28.80 12.16
N ILE A 820 -9.65 -27.47 12.12
CA ILE A 820 -8.91 -26.63 11.17
C ILE A 820 -7.40 -26.84 11.31
N LYS A 821 -6.89 -26.88 12.54
CA LYS A 821 -5.47 -27.09 12.81
C LYS A 821 -4.98 -28.45 12.28
N ARG A 822 -5.70 -29.52 12.54
CA ARG A 822 -5.35 -30.87 12.05
C ARG A 822 -5.36 -30.97 10.54
N LEU A 823 -6.37 -30.42 9.88
CA LEU A 823 -6.44 -30.40 8.42
C LEU A 823 -5.34 -29.55 7.80
N ALA A 824 -5.04 -28.41 8.40
CA ALA A 824 -3.93 -27.54 7.95
C ALA A 824 -2.58 -28.29 8.01
N GLU A 825 -2.32 -29.02 9.09
CA GLU A 825 -1.08 -29.79 9.28
C GLU A 825 -0.98 -31.02 8.35
N THR A 826 -2.09 -31.60 7.92
CA THR A 826 -2.10 -32.81 7.09
C THR A 826 -2.11 -32.52 5.59
N LYS A 827 -2.86 -31.51 5.13
CA LYS A 827 -3.05 -31.23 3.70
C LYS A 827 -2.12 -30.15 3.12
N TYR A 828 -1.60 -29.27 3.96
CA TYR A 828 -0.88 -28.06 3.51
C TYR A 828 0.52 -27.95 4.13
N LYS A 829 1.16 -29.11 4.36
CA LYS A 829 2.57 -29.16 4.76
C LYS A 829 3.49 -28.66 3.68
#